data_1234e341ec626fb2569310ba9d4154ff
#
_entry.id   1234e341ec626fb2569310ba9d4154ff
#
_cell.length_a   1.000
_cell.length_b   1.000
_cell.length_c   1.000
_cell.angle_alpha   90.00
_cell.angle_beta   90.00
_cell.angle_gamma   90.00
#
_symmetry.space_group_name_H-M   'P 1'
#
loop_
_entity.id
_entity.type
_entity.pdbx_description
1 polymer ?
#
loop_
_entity_poly.entity_id
_entity_poly.type
_entity_poly.pdbx_seq_one_letter_code
_entity_poly.pdbx_strand_id
1 'polypeptide(L)'
;MLRLKNKKTKQPKPKSSRPTVALVGNPNVGKSVIFGLLTGKYVIVSNYPGTTVTVSRGICKRLNGGVEIVDTPGVNSLIPQSEDERVARDILLEGGKRVIQVVDSKNLRRGLLITTQLAEMELPVVLDLNMWDECLERGIDINTQKLQGLLGVQVVKTVATEKRGIGDLINSVPTAKKPTLRIDYGQEMEDAINKIESLLPERYPKRAVSLMLLSGDPNLEKRLKKLLDKESIKDINRTRDTLQSRFTDPVSYIIGKKRGAFVDKLVQKVVQRPLRRAESNPFLRALFFFFLIPLFSFAVGYKVMDLVQFLFSRQFSPPFFLNLTLNLAGGVAACTLTSVHLYKRELKTKRTISEVLGNLTMHPVAAYPTLVVILWVIYKMVGEFGAGTCVNFLENKIFGQAGAPSGGFDLWVGVPFTSIEYTITHVPFQGINYYLGTLARMVISPEHIAYRFFLGSEAGIIQVAITYSVAIVLPIVTFFFLAFGLMEDSGYLPRLAVMLDRLFKKIGLTGKAVLPMVLGLGCVTMATLTTRILDTRKERIISTLLLALAVPCSAQLGVIAFVLGGISGLYFALYVFIIGAQLLLVGFVASKVLPGGRSDFIIEIPPFRLPKITNILVKTLYRTKWFLKEAVPLFILGTLALFIANEVGVLKYIQQGGGHVVGLLDLPKETSEGFILGFLRRDYGAVSIFKTLGQAQGASGIDPIQLIVALVVITLFVPCIANFFVMIKERGIARSMLIIIFIIPYAFLVGGILNLILRAF
;
A
#
# COMPACT_ATOMS: atom_id res chain seq x y z
N MET A 1 35.89 -7.25 14.31
CA MET A 1 36.01 -8.73 14.15
C MET A 1 35.24 -9.43 15.27
N LEU A 2 33.99 -9.76 15.02
CA LEU A 2 33.18 -10.62 15.89
C LEU A 2 32.62 -11.74 15.01
N ARG A 3 33.25 -12.91 15.12
CA ARG A 3 32.80 -14.16 14.49
C ARG A 3 31.43 -14.53 15.06
N LEU A 4 30.37 -14.32 14.31
CA LEU A 4 29.07 -14.94 14.54
C LEU A 4 29.21 -16.44 14.23
N LYS A 5 29.21 -17.25 15.29
CA LYS A 5 29.14 -18.72 15.23
C LYS A 5 27.92 -19.12 14.40
N ASN A 6 28.14 -19.68 13.22
CA ASN A 6 27.15 -20.42 12.45
C ASN A 6 26.56 -21.54 13.33
N LYS A 7 25.42 -21.30 13.97
CA LYS A 7 24.60 -22.40 14.46
C LYS A 7 24.06 -23.14 13.23
N LYS A 8 24.66 -24.23 12.89
CA LYS A 8 24.10 -25.24 11.98
C LYS A 8 22.70 -25.55 12.47
N THR A 9 21.69 -25.05 11.77
CA THR A 9 20.29 -25.43 11.95
C THR A 9 20.19 -26.91 11.68
N LYS A 10 19.97 -27.70 12.73
CA LYS A 10 19.61 -29.11 12.61
C LYS A 10 18.44 -29.24 11.68
N GLN A 11 18.61 -29.95 10.57
CA GLN A 11 17.53 -30.36 9.70
C GLN A 11 16.43 -31.00 10.56
N PRO A 12 15.15 -30.62 10.38
CA PRO A 12 14.08 -31.28 11.12
C PRO A 12 14.00 -32.72 10.69
N LYS A 13 14.01 -33.62 11.69
CA LYS A 13 13.80 -35.04 11.51
C LYS A 13 12.55 -35.33 10.69
N PRO A 14 12.56 -36.30 9.78
CA PRO A 14 11.43 -36.61 8.95
C PRO A 14 10.32 -37.33 9.73
N LYS A 15 9.08 -36.97 9.36
CA LYS A 15 7.80 -37.67 9.54
C LYS A 15 7.44 -38.05 10.99
N SER A 16 6.56 -37.25 11.57
CA SER A 16 5.67 -37.72 12.62
C SER A 16 4.80 -38.84 12.04
N SER A 17 4.64 -39.95 12.76
CA SER A 17 3.73 -41.05 12.43
C SER A 17 2.23 -40.66 12.56
N ARG A 18 1.93 -39.40 12.71
CA ARG A 18 0.59 -38.87 12.94
C ARG A 18 -0.11 -38.53 11.63
N PRO A 19 -1.42 -38.79 11.52
CA PRO A 19 -2.19 -38.34 10.37
C PRO A 19 -2.13 -36.81 10.27
N THR A 20 -2.03 -36.31 9.03
CA THR A 20 -1.87 -34.87 8.76
C THR A 20 -3.09 -34.34 8.04
N VAL A 21 -3.53 -33.12 8.44
CA VAL A 21 -4.59 -32.37 7.79
C VAL A 21 -4.04 -31.04 7.28
N ALA A 22 -4.24 -30.74 6.01
CA ALA A 22 -3.84 -29.46 5.41
C ALA A 22 -5.01 -28.48 5.41
N LEU A 23 -4.78 -27.26 5.88
CA LEU A 23 -5.70 -26.13 5.71
C LEU A 23 -5.38 -25.42 4.42
N VAL A 24 -6.35 -25.36 3.49
CA VAL A 24 -6.22 -24.74 2.18
C VAL A 24 -7.32 -23.70 1.97
N GLY A 25 -7.05 -22.63 1.28
CA GLY A 25 -8.04 -21.61 0.93
C GLY A 25 -7.42 -20.35 0.38
N ASN A 26 -8.29 -19.48 -0.14
CA ASN A 26 -7.87 -18.20 -0.67
C ASN A 26 -7.23 -17.30 0.40
N PRO A 27 -6.47 -16.28 0.03
CA PRO A 27 -6.05 -15.26 0.98
C PRO A 27 -7.27 -14.59 1.66
N ASN A 28 -7.13 -14.26 2.95
CA ASN A 28 -8.11 -13.52 3.75
C ASN A 28 -9.47 -14.22 4.01
N VAL A 29 -9.56 -15.53 3.84
CA VAL A 29 -10.80 -16.29 4.15
C VAL A 29 -10.93 -16.71 5.63
N GLY A 30 -10.01 -16.27 6.49
CA GLY A 30 -10.01 -16.63 7.92
C GLY A 30 -9.28 -17.94 8.25
N LYS A 31 -8.48 -18.47 7.33
CA LYS A 31 -7.74 -19.73 7.47
C LYS A 31 -6.89 -19.79 8.75
N SER A 32 -6.08 -18.76 9.02
CA SER A 32 -5.20 -18.71 10.21
C SER A 32 -5.97 -18.56 11.52
N VAL A 33 -7.17 -17.97 11.48
CA VAL A 33 -8.07 -17.93 12.65
C VAL A 33 -8.58 -19.34 12.98
N ILE A 34 -9.05 -20.08 11.95
CA ILE A 34 -9.47 -21.47 12.09
C ILE A 34 -8.32 -22.36 12.56
N PHE A 35 -7.12 -22.18 12.00
CA PHE A 35 -5.93 -22.87 12.45
C PHE A 35 -5.66 -22.65 13.95
N GLY A 36 -5.72 -21.42 14.44
CA GLY A 36 -5.59 -21.09 15.86
C GLY A 36 -6.64 -21.73 16.74
N LEU A 37 -7.89 -21.81 16.26
CA LEU A 37 -9.01 -22.45 16.98
C LEU A 37 -8.90 -23.99 17.03
N LEU A 38 -8.33 -24.59 15.99
CA LEU A 38 -8.10 -26.06 15.94
C LEU A 38 -6.89 -26.49 16.77
N THR A 39 -5.80 -25.71 16.77
CA THR A 39 -4.51 -26.12 17.38
C THR A 39 -4.25 -25.53 18.77
N GLY A 40 -4.97 -24.46 19.14
CA GLY A 40 -4.72 -23.73 20.38
C GLY A 40 -3.40 -22.94 20.35
N LYS A 41 -2.71 -22.82 21.52
CA LYS A 41 -1.49 -21.99 21.65
C LYS A 41 -0.19 -22.66 21.15
N TYR A 42 -0.22 -23.92 20.74
CA TYR A 42 1.00 -24.63 20.33
C TYR A 42 1.17 -24.59 18.80
N VAL A 43 1.96 -23.65 18.31
CA VAL A 43 2.20 -23.43 16.89
C VAL A 43 3.69 -23.42 16.63
N ILE A 44 4.16 -24.25 15.72
CA ILE A 44 5.52 -24.21 15.18
C ILE A 44 5.49 -23.48 13.85
N VAL A 45 6.13 -22.33 13.77
CA VAL A 45 6.28 -21.55 12.53
C VAL A 45 7.67 -21.83 11.97
N SER A 46 7.75 -22.29 10.74
CA SER A 46 9.02 -22.55 10.05
C SER A 46 8.93 -22.18 8.57
N ASN A 47 10.04 -21.78 7.97
CA ASN A 47 10.08 -21.60 6.52
C ASN A 47 10.02 -22.98 5.83
N TYR A 48 9.28 -23.04 4.73
CA TYR A 48 9.29 -24.25 3.90
C TYR A 48 10.69 -24.44 3.28
N PRO A 49 11.23 -25.66 3.26
CA PRO A 49 12.60 -25.91 2.80
C PRO A 49 12.90 -25.28 1.43
N GLY A 50 13.95 -24.45 1.38
CA GLY A 50 14.40 -23.78 0.15
C GLY A 50 13.55 -22.57 -0.29
N THR A 51 12.73 -22.00 0.62
CA THR A 51 11.89 -20.84 0.35
C THR A 51 11.91 -19.84 1.50
N THR A 52 11.38 -18.63 1.24
CA THR A 52 11.12 -17.61 2.27
C THR A 52 9.72 -17.73 2.86
N VAL A 53 8.89 -18.63 2.34
CA VAL A 53 7.50 -18.81 2.72
C VAL A 53 7.38 -19.53 4.04
N THR A 54 6.65 -18.94 4.97
CA THR A 54 6.40 -19.52 6.30
C THR A 54 5.19 -20.45 6.28
N VAL A 55 5.35 -21.63 6.88
CA VAL A 55 4.29 -22.61 7.08
C VAL A 55 4.12 -22.85 8.57
N SER A 56 2.90 -22.76 9.07
CA SER A 56 2.57 -23.02 10.47
C SER A 56 2.07 -24.45 10.64
N ARG A 57 2.59 -25.13 11.67
CA ARG A 57 2.18 -26.49 12.03
C ARG A 57 1.74 -26.53 13.48
N GLY A 58 0.67 -27.28 13.78
CA GLY A 58 0.16 -27.41 15.13
C GLY A 58 -0.57 -28.74 15.32
N ILE A 59 -0.84 -29.12 16.55
CA ILE A 59 -1.51 -30.39 16.88
C ILE A 59 -2.93 -30.10 17.38
N CYS A 60 -3.92 -30.66 16.70
CA CYS A 60 -5.30 -30.68 17.17
C CYS A 60 -5.54 -31.87 18.10
N LYS A 61 -5.59 -31.60 19.40
CA LYS A 61 -5.82 -32.63 20.44
C LYS A 61 -7.27 -33.15 20.46
N ARG A 62 -8.22 -32.40 19.88
CA ARG A 62 -9.63 -32.79 19.83
C ARG A 62 -9.95 -33.86 18.77
N LEU A 63 -9.02 -34.08 17.82
CA LEU A 63 -9.10 -35.21 16.89
C LEU A 63 -8.39 -36.44 17.50
N ASN A 64 -9.04 -37.59 17.43
CA ASN A 64 -8.55 -38.83 18.02
C ASN A 64 -7.08 -39.11 17.68
N GLY A 65 -6.25 -39.30 18.72
CA GLY A 65 -4.82 -39.57 18.59
C GLY A 65 -3.94 -38.33 18.34
N GLY A 66 -4.49 -37.13 18.30
CA GLY A 66 -3.74 -35.89 18.01
C GLY A 66 -3.28 -35.81 16.56
N VAL A 67 -4.00 -35.06 15.74
CA VAL A 67 -3.74 -34.87 14.30
C VAL A 67 -2.88 -33.63 14.09
N GLU A 68 -1.87 -33.72 13.23
CA GLU A 68 -1.07 -32.56 12.82
C GLU A 68 -1.87 -31.70 11.80
N ILE A 69 -2.06 -30.44 12.12
CA ILE A 69 -2.67 -29.46 11.21
C ILE A 69 -1.55 -28.63 10.59
N VAL A 70 -1.57 -28.49 9.27
CA VAL A 70 -0.62 -27.66 8.49
C VAL A 70 -1.38 -26.50 7.87
N ASP A 71 -1.08 -25.26 8.28
CA ASP A 71 -1.62 -24.06 7.65
C ASP A 71 -0.80 -23.73 6.40
N THR A 72 -1.40 -23.94 5.21
CA THR A 72 -0.74 -23.60 3.94
C THR A 72 -0.85 -22.10 3.67
N PRO A 73 0.06 -21.51 2.91
CA PRO A 73 -0.14 -20.16 2.39
C PRO A 73 -1.48 -20.01 1.66
N GLY A 74 -2.04 -18.79 1.64
CA GLY A 74 -3.25 -18.52 0.88
C GLY A 74 -3.01 -18.62 -0.63
N VAL A 75 -3.88 -19.35 -1.34
CA VAL A 75 -3.70 -19.62 -2.77
C VAL A 75 -4.94 -19.22 -3.58
N ASN A 76 -4.72 -18.80 -4.82
CA ASN A 76 -5.79 -18.57 -5.79
C ASN A 76 -5.88 -19.72 -6.80
N SER A 77 -4.77 -20.42 -7.00
CA SER A 77 -4.66 -21.59 -7.86
C SER A 77 -3.62 -22.56 -7.30
N LEU A 78 -3.79 -23.84 -7.58
CA LEU A 78 -2.79 -24.88 -7.33
C LEU A 78 -1.89 -25.13 -8.56
N ILE A 79 -2.12 -24.40 -9.66
CA ILE A 79 -1.15 -24.21 -10.76
C ILE A 79 -0.37 -22.95 -10.39
N PRO A 80 0.88 -23.07 -9.87
CA PRO A 80 1.53 -21.99 -9.16
C PRO A 80 2.06 -20.89 -10.09
N GLN A 81 1.71 -19.66 -9.79
CA GLN A 81 2.30 -18.46 -10.36
C GLN A 81 3.15 -17.70 -9.34
N SER A 82 3.01 -18.03 -8.06
CA SER A 82 3.77 -17.45 -6.94
C SER A 82 4.50 -18.53 -6.15
N GLU A 83 5.45 -18.09 -5.28
CA GLU A 83 6.15 -19.00 -4.38
C GLU A 83 5.22 -19.60 -3.32
N ASP A 84 4.25 -18.84 -2.84
CA ASP A 84 3.22 -19.26 -1.89
C ASP A 84 2.36 -20.41 -2.48
N GLU A 85 1.90 -20.23 -3.72
CA GLU A 85 1.09 -21.25 -4.42
C GLU A 85 1.89 -22.52 -4.68
N ARG A 86 3.21 -22.37 -4.99
CA ARG A 86 4.11 -23.51 -5.15
C ARG A 86 4.25 -24.32 -3.86
N VAL A 87 4.45 -23.63 -2.73
CA VAL A 87 4.59 -24.29 -1.42
C VAL A 87 3.30 -25.03 -1.04
N ALA A 88 2.13 -24.40 -1.22
CA ALA A 88 0.85 -25.02 -0.94
C ALA A 88 0.62 -26.28 -1.81
N ARG A 89 0.90 -26.19 -3.13
CA ARG A 89 0.84 -27.33 -4.03
C ARG A 89 1.77 -28.47 -3.61
N ASP A 90 3.02 -28.15 -3.30
CA ASP A 90 4.03 -29.15 -2.91
C ASP A 90 3.63 -29.88 -1.63
N ILE A 91 3.05 -29.18 -0.65
CA ILE A 91 2.49 -29.76 0.56
C ILE A 91 1.37 -30.76 0.22
N LEU A 92 0.48 -30.42 -0.71
CA LEU A 92 -0.64 -31.28 -1.11
C LEU A 92 -0.18 -32.51 -1.93
N LEU A 93 0.83 -32.35 -2.78
CA LEU A 93 1.40 -33.44 -3.57
C LEU A 93 2.19 -34.48 -2.75
N GLU A 94 2.55 -34.20 -1.49
CA GLU A 94 3.21 -35.19 -0.62
C GLU A 94 2.33 -36.40 -0.26
N GLY A 95 1.01 -36.36 -0.57
CA GLY A 95 0.07 -37.45 -0.40
C GLY A 95 -0.36 -37.75 1.04
N GLY A 96 -1.39 -38.59 1.21
CA GLY A 96 -1.83 -39.12 2.51
C GLY A 96 -2.51 -38.11 3.45
N LYS A 97 -2.83 -36.93 2.97
CA LYS A 97 -3.41 -35.83 3.76
C LYS A 97 -4.90 -35.70 3.53
N ARG A 98 -5.66 -35.39 4.59
CA ARG A 98 -7.00 -34.83 4.48
C ARG A 98 -6.90 -33.32 4.33
N VAL A 99 -7.89 -32.69 3.72
CA VAL A 99 -7.92 -31.25 3.48
C VAL A 99 -9.13 -30.64 4.13
N ILE A 100 -8.95 -29.58 4.92
CA ILE A 100 -9.98 -28.63 5.26
C ILE A 100 -9.84 -27.45 4.32
N GLN A 101 -10.78 -27.28 3.41
CA GLN A 101 -10.78 -26.14 2.52
C GLN A 101 -11.63 -25.03 3.11
N VAL A 102 -11.01 -23.91 3.49
CA VAL A 102 -11.69 -22.72 4.03
C VAL A 102 -12.07 -21.79 2.89
N VAL A 103 -13.35 -21.48 2.80
CA VAL A 103 -13.94 -20.64 1.75
C VAL A 103 -14.68 -19.47 2.39
N ASP A 104 -14.53 -18.28 1.83
CA ASP A 104 -15.40 -17.15 2.13
C ASP A 104 -16.77 -17.38 1.51
N SER A 105 -17.79 -17.56 2.36
CA SER A 105 -19.17 -17.84 1.94
C SER A 105 -19.74 -16.79 1.00
N LYS A 106 -19.31 -15.53 1.11
CA LYS A 106 -19.73 -14.43 0.23
C LYS A 106 -19.19 -14.55 -1.19
N ASN A 107 -18.05 -15.23 -1.33
CA ASN A 107 -17.32 -15.39 -2.57
C ASN A 107 -17.19 -16.87 -2.96
N LEU A 108 -18.29 -17.62 -2.83
CA LEU A 108 -18.34 -19.06 -3.05
C LEU A 108 -17.69 -19.47 -4.39
N ARG A 109 -17.91 -18.70 -5.47
CA ARG A 109 -17.33 -18.93 -6.78
C ARG A 109 -15.80 -19.10 -6.74
N ARG A 110 -15.13 -18.21 -6.02
CA ARG A 110 -13.66 -18.23 -5.91
C ARG A 110 -13.16 -19.43 -5.13
N GLY A 111 -13.84 -19.78 -4.04
CA GLY A 111 -13.51 -20.98 -3.27
C GLY A 111 -13.68 -22.25 -4.07
N LEU A 112 -14.78 -22.37 -4.84
CA LEU A 112 -15.07 -23.55 -5.65
C LEU A 112 -14.06 -23.78 -6.79
N LEU A 113 -13.35 -22.74 -7.27
CA LEU A 113 -12.25 -22.93 -8.22
C LEU A 113 -11.09 -23.74 -7.61
N ILE A 114 -10.82 -23.60 -6.31
CA ILE A 114 -9.84 -24.43 -5.61
C ILE A 114 -10.42 -25.83 -5.36
N THR A 115 -11.73 -25.93 -5.04
CA THR A 115 -12.40 -27.21 -4.85
C THR A 115 -12.28 -28.09 -6.09
N THR A 116 -12.41 -27.52 -7.29
CA THR A 116 -12.22 -28.28 -8.55
C THR A 116 -10.81 -28.84 -8.68
N GLN A 117 -9.80 -28.09 -8.29
CA GLN A 117 -8.41 -28.53 -8.36
C GLN A 117 -8.09 -29.59 -7.29
N LEU A 118 -8.69 -29.47 -6.09
CA LEU A 118 -8.60 -30.50 -5.05
C LEU A 118 -9.28 -31.81 -5.46
N ALA A 119 -10.40 -31.71 -6.21
CA ALA A 119 -11.07 -32.86 -6.79
C ALA A 119 -10.18 -33.58 -7.83
N GLU A 120 -9.52 -32.84 -8.69
CA GLU A 120 -8.55 -33.38 -9.67
C GLU A 120 -7.33 -34.01 -8.99
N MET A 121 -6.95 -33.52 -7.78
CA MET A 121 -5.91 -34.14 -6.93
C MET A 121 -6.39 -35.36 -6.15
N GLU A 122 -7.68 -35.69 -6.25
CA GLU A 122 -8.31 -36.81 -5.52
C GLU A 122 -8.07 -36.82 -4.01
N LEU A 123 -7.99 -35.64 -3.40
CA LEU A 123 -7.79 -35.49 -1.98
C LEU A 123 -9.11 -35.57 -1.21
N PRO A 124 -9.16 -36.21 -0.02
CA PRO A 124 -10.33 -36.14 0.86
C PRO A 124 -10.49 -34.73 1.41
N VAL A 125 -11.64 -34.08 1.16
CA VAL A 125 -11.93 -32.68 1.48
C VAL A 125 -13.12 -32.54 2.39
N VAL A 126 -13.03 -31.62 3.36
CA VAL A 126 -14.17 -30.99 4.03
C VAL A 126 -14.22 -29.54 3.60
N LEU A 127 -15.36 -29.08 3.12
CA LEU A 127 -15.56 -27.68 2.71
C LEU A 127 -16.12 -26.88 3.87
N ASP A 128 -15.32 -25.92 4.35
CA ASP A 128 -15.70 -24.98 5.41
C ASP A 128 -16.13 -23.65 4.80
N LEU A 129 -17.40 -23.30 4.93
CA LEU A 129 -18.00 -22.03 4.55
C LEU A 129 -17.89 -21.04 5.71
N ASN A 130 -16.75 -20.36 5.81
CA ASN A 130 -16.49 -19.36 6.84
C ASN A 130 -17.13 -18.00 6.49
N MET A 131 -17.20 -17.09 7.47
CA MET A 131 -17.89 -15.80 7.35
C MET A 131 -19.37 -15.95 6.97
N TRP A 132 -20.00 -16.97 7.52
CA TRP A 132 -21.41 -17.30 7.23
C TRP A 132 -22.38 -16.19 7.65
N ASP A 133 -22.09 -15.48 8.75
CA ASP A 133 -22.79 -14.30 9.22
C ASP A 133 -22.83 -13.20 8.16
N GLU A 134 -21.69 -12.86 7.59
CA GLU A 134 -21.58 -11.84 6.55
C GLU A 134 -22.28 -12.26 5.24
N CYS A 135 -22.37 -13.57 4.97
CA CYS A 135 -23.10 -14.11 3.84
C CYS A 135 -24.61 -13.86 4.00
N LEU A 136 -25.14 -14.13 5.20
CA LEU A 136 -26.55 -13.89 5.54
C LEU A 136 -26.89 -12.39 5.56
N GLU A 137 -26.03 -11.55 6.14
CA GLU A 137 -26.20 -10.09 6.13
C GLU A 137 -26.30 -9.52 4.70
N ARG A 138 -25.62 -10.14 3.74
CA ARG A 138 -25.71 -9.75 2.31
C ARG A 138 -26.93 -10.34 1.59
N GLY A 139 -27.79 -11.06 2.30
CA GLY A 139 -28.93 -11.72 1.71
C GLY A 139 -28.53 -12.78 0.67
N ILE A 140 -27.37 -13.40 0.82
CA ILE A 140 -26.94 -14.52 -0.03
C ILE A 140 -27.36 -15.80 0.69
N ASP A 141 -28.29 -16.55 0.10
CA ASP A 141 -28.67 -17.86 0.59
C ASP A 141 -27.96 -18.95 -0.22
N ILE A 142 -27.23 -19.82 0.48
CA ILE A 142 -26.52 -20.95 -0.11
C ILE A 142 -27.17 -22.22 0.37
N ASN A 143 -27.76 -22.98 -0.54
CA ASN A 143 -28.29 -24.33 -0.22
C ASN A 143 -27.12 -25.30 -0.02
N THR A 144 -26.69 -25.43 1.24
CA THR A 144 -25.52 -26.25 1.60
C THR A 144 -25.78 -27.75 1.43
N GLN A 145 -27.02 -28.23 1.57
CA GLN A 145 -27.35 -29.65 1.32
C GLN A 145 -27.20 -29.99 -0.16
N LYS A 146 -27.70 -29.11 -1.04
CA LYS A 146 -27.54 -29.25 -2.49
C LYS A 146 -26.08 -29.15 -2.92
N LEU A 147 -25.33 -28.22 -2.31
CA LEU A 147 -23.89 -28.08 -2.55
C LEU A 147 -23.14 -29.34 -2.13
N GLN A 148 -23.44 -29.90 -0.96
CA GLN A 148 -22.86 -31.14 -0.47
C GLN A 148 -23.15 -32.34 -1.42
N GLY A 149 -24.39 -32.46 -1.89
CA GLY A 149 -24.76 -33.50 -2.85
C GLY A 149 -24.03 -33.37 -4.19
N LEU A 150 -23.88 -32.14 -4.71
CA LEU A 150 -23.20 -31.88 -5.98
C LEU A 150 -21.66 -32.08 -5.88
N LEU A 151 -21.06 -31.78 -4.73
CA LEU A 151 -19.62 -31.93 -4.52
C LEU A 151 -19.24 -33.36 -4.06
N GLY A 152 -20.14 -34.07 -3.42
CA GLY A 152 -19.87 -35.37 -2.76
C GLY A 152 -19.04 -35.25 -1.47
N VAL A 153 -18.90 -34.06 -0.90
CA VAL A 153 -18.09 -33.78 0.32
C VAL A 153 -18.93 -33.10 1.39
N GLN A 154 -18.52 -33.21 2.65
CA GLN A 154 -19.18 -32.51 3.73
C GLN A 154 -18.96 -31.00 3.63
N VAL A 155 -20.03 -30.24 3.87
CA VAL A 155 -20.05 -28.78 3.86
C VAL A 155 -20.44 -28.28 5.24
N VAL A 156 -19.56 -27.55 5.89
CA VAL A 156 -19.75 -27.00 7.25
C VAL A 156 -19.83 -25.48 7.18
N LYS A 157 -20.71 -24.90 8.01
CA LYS A 157 -20.87 -23.44 8.14
C LYS A 157 -20.13 -22.97 9.38
N THR A 158 -19.22 -21.97 9.23
CA THR A 158 -18.50 -21.42 10.38
C THR A 158 -18.52 -19.90 10.43
N VAL A 159 -18.41 -19.38 11.66
CA VAL A 159 -18.10 -17.99 11.98
C VAL A 159 -16.90 -18.03 12.92
N ALA A 160 -15.70 -18.05 12.35
CA ALA A 160 -14.47 -18.30 13.10
C ALA A 160 -14.23 -17.25 14.20
N THR A 161 -14.60 -15.98 13.96
CA THR A 161 -14.48 -14.87 14.93
C THR A 161 -15.33 -15.10 16.18
N GLU A 162 -16.45 -15.80 16.06
CA GLU A 162 -17.37 -16.12 17.14
C GLU A 162 -17.25 -17.57 17.62
N LYS A 163 -16.34 -18.34 17.06
CA LYS A 163 -16.10 -19.77 17.33
C LYS A 163 -17.32 -20.68 17.03
N ARG A 164 -18.30 -20.19 16.25
CA ARG A 164 -19.48 -20.97 15.84
C ARG A 164 -19.11 -21.95 14.73
N GLY A 165 -19.65 -23.19 14.78
CA GLY A 165 -19.45 -24.25 13.79
C GLY A 165 -18.09 -24.97 13.86
N ILE A 166 -17.17 -24.59 14.76
CA ILE A 166 -15.85 -25.21 14.87
C ILE A 166 -15.94 -26.67 15.36
N GLY A 167 -16.89 -26.98 16.24
CA GLY A 167 -17.15 -28.35 16.68
C GLY A 167 -17.57 -29.25 15.52
N ASP A 168 -18.49 -28.79 14.69
CA ASP A 168 -18.98 -29.52 13.52
C ASP A 168 -17.86 -29.73 12.49
N LEU A 169 -17.00 -28.73 12.32
CA LEU A 169 -15.82 -28.82 11.46
C LEU A 169 -14.86 -29.91 11.95
N ILE A 170 -14.57 -29.97 13.24
CA ILE A 170 -13.70 -31.01 13.84
C ILE A 170 -14.32 -32.41 13.62
N ASN A 171 -15.61 -32.57 13.87
CA ASN A 171 -16.32 -33.84 13.73
C ASN A 171 -16.39 -34.33 12.28
N SER A 172 -16.33 -33.43 11.30
CA SER A 172 -16.37 -33.78 9.87
C SER A 172 -15.02 -34.23 9.30
N VAL A 173 -13.89 -33.89 9.93
CA VAL A 173 -12.55 -34.24 9.42
C VAL A 173 -12.32 -35.75 9.29
N PRO A 174 -12.72 -36.61 10.26
CA PRO A 174 -12.54 -38.07 10.15
C PRO A 174 -13.29 -38.68 8.96
N THR A 175 -14.44 -38.13 8.61
CA THR A 175 -15.34 -38.59 7.56
C THR A 175 -15.16 -37.89 6.20
N ALA A 176 -14.05 -37.14 6.04
CA ALA A 176 -13.73 -36.45 4.79
C ALA A 176 -13.70 -37.42 3.60
N LYS A 177 -14.36 -37.06 2.51
CA LYS A 177 -14.47 -37.85 1.28
C LYS A 177 -13.78 -37.12 0.11
N LYS A 178 -13.39 -37.89 -0.90
CA LYS A 178 -12.91 -37.33 -2.19
C LYS A 178 -14.10 -36.65 -2.89
N PRO A 179 -13.94 -35.45 -3.46
CA PRO A 179 -15.00 -34.83 -4.25
C PRO A 179 -15.32 -35.68 -5.49
N THR A 180 -16.59 -35.75 -5.84
CA THR A 180 -17.09 -36.52 -7.00
C THR A 180 -17.09 -35.72 -8.31
N LEU A 181 -16.57 -34.48 -8.27
CA LEU A 181 -16.54 -33.58 -9.41
C LEU A 181 -15.58 -34.06 -10.49
N ARG A 182 -16.03 -34.08 -11.73
CA ARG A 182 -15.21 -34.28 -12.91
C ARG A 182 -15.52 -33.19 -13.93
N ILE A 183 -14.51 -32.46 -14.35
CA ILE A 183 -14.60 -31.42 -15.37
C ILE A 183 -14.23 -32.05 -16.69
N ASP A 184 -15.06 -31.82 -17.71
CA ASP A 184 -14.77 -32.17 -19.09
C ASP A 184 -14.06 -31.00 -19.78
N TYR A 185 -12.83 -31.23 -20.18
CA TYR A 185 -12.01 -30.24 -20.88
C TYR A 185 -12.17 -30.27 -22.39
N GLY A 186 -12.92 -31.23 -22.94
CA GLY A 186 -13.09 -31.50 -24.38
C GLY A 186 -12.11 -32.54 -24.90
N GLN A 187 -12.50 -33.22 -26.00
CA GLN A 187 -11.84 -34.42 -26.50
C GLN A 187 -10.32 -34.27 -26.66
N GLU A 188 -9.86 -33.22 -27.31
CA GLU A 188 -8.42 -33.01 -27.58
C GLU A 188 -7.58 -32.86 -26.31
N MET A 189 -8.13 -32.17 -25.30
CA MET A 189 -7.46 -32.04 -24.00
C MET A 189 -7.52 -33.31 -23.16
N GLU A 190 -8.65 -34.01 -23.17
CA GLU A 190 -8.79 -35.30 -22.47
C GLU A 190 -7.84 -36.35 -23.04
N ASP A 191 -7.65 -36.40 -24.36
CA ASP A 191 -6.69 -37.30 -25.00
C ASP A 191 -5.25 -36.97 -24.58
N ALA A 192 -4.89 -35.70 -24.54
CA ALA A 192 -3.58 -35.28 -24.04
C ALA A 192 -3.38 -35.57 -22.54
N ILE A 193 -4.42 -35.38 -21.72
CA ILE A 193 -4.42 -35.72 -20.30
C ILE A 193 -4.17 -37.23 -20.13
N ASN A 194 -4.97 -38.08 -20.79
CA ASN A 194 -4.86 -39.53 -20.70
C ASN A 194 -3.48 -40.03 -21.13
N LYS A 195 -2.91 -39.43 -22.18
CA LYS A 195 -1.56 -39.77 -22.65
C LYS A 195 -0.48 -39.43 -21.62
N ILE A 196 -0.58 -38.30 -20.92
CA ILE A 196 0.38 -37.93 -19.88
C ILE A 196 0.14 -38.79 -18.62
N GLU A 197 -1.12 -39.10 -18.28
CA GLU A 197 -1.47 -39.94 -17.12
C GLU A 197 -0.81 -41.31 -17.19
N SER A 198 -0.71 -41.90 -18.41
CA SER A 198 -0.07 -43.20 -18.64
C SER A 198 1.45 -43.20 -18.36
N LEU A 199 2.10 -42.02 -18.46
CA LEU A 199 3.53 -41.84 -18.23
C LEU A 199 3.87 -41.53 -16.76
N LEU A 200 2.85 -41.23 -15.95
CA LEU A 200 3.07 -40.78 -14.57
C LEU A 200 3.05 -41.94 -13.56
N PRO A 201 3.93 -41.90 -12.52
CA PRO A 201 3.95 -42.89 -11.44
C PRO A 201 2.64 -42.86 -10.62
N GLU A 202 2.20 -44.03 -10.10
CA GLU A 202 0.98 -44.20 -9.29
C GLU A 202 0.90 -43.35 -8.02
N ARG A 203 2.05 -42.98 -7.48
CA ARG A 203 2.12 -42.13 -6.26
C ARG A 203 1.62 -40.70 -6.42
N TYR A 204 1.43 -40.23 -7.65
CA TYR A 204 0.97 -38.89 -7.95
C TYR A 204 -0.51 -38.89 -8.35
N PRO A 205 -1.27 -37.83 -8.02
CA PRO A 205 -2.61 -37.62 -8.57
C PRO A 205 -2.49 -37.32 -10.07
N LYS A 206 -2.59 -38.39 -10.90
CA LYS A 206 -2.23 -38.37 -12.32
C LYS A 206 -2.92 -37.21 -13.08
N ARG A 207 -4.25 -37.06 -12.90
CA ARG A 207 -5.03 -36.01 -13.60
C ARG A 207 -4.56 -34.60 -13.27
N ALA A 208 -4.39 -34.29 -11.98
CA ALA A 208 -3.94 -32.98 -11.56
C ALA A 208 -2.52 -32.67 -12.07
N VAL A 209 -1.61 -33.64 -11.99
CA VAL A 209 -0.23 -33.49 -12.45
C VAL A 209 -0.18 -33.32 -13.96
N SER A 210 -1.00 -34.06 -14.73
CA SER A 210 -1.12 -33.91 -16.19
C SER A 210 -1.58 -32.50 -16.58
N LEU A 211 -2.61 -31.97 -15.90
CA LEU A 211 -3.11 -30.61 -16.12
C LEU A 211 -2.06 -29.54 -15.77
N MET A 212 -1.28 -29.73 -14.69
CA MET A 212 -0.20 -28.82 -14.33
C MET A 212 0.94 -28.82 -15.36
N LEU A 213 1.30 -30.00 -15.90
CA LEU A 213 2.31 -30.13 -16.95
C LEU A 213 1.85 -29.50 -18.27
N LEU A 214 0.60 -29.73 -18.67
CA LEU A 214 0.00 -29.08 -19.83
C LEU A 214 -0.08 -27.55 -19.66
N SER A 215 -0.25 -27.07 -18.44
CA SER A 215 -0.20 -25.63 -18.12
C SER A 215 1.22 -25.04 -18.11
N GLY A 216 2.26 -25.85 -18.28
CA GLY A 216 3.63 -25.40 -18.38
C GLY A 216 4.30 -25.07 -17.03
N ASP A 217 4.05 -25.84 -15.97
CA ASP A 217 4.73 -25.66 -14.67
C ASP A 217 6.20 -26.13 -14.70
N PRO A 218 7.20 -25.20 -14.73
CA PRO A 218 8.60 -25.55 -14.90
C PRO A 218 9.21 -26.21 -13.65
N ASN A 219 8.63 -25.96 -12.48
CA ASN A 219 9.13 -26.50 -11.22
C ASN A 219 8.69 -27.95 -11.04
N LEU A 220 7.48 -28.27 -11.44
CA LEU A 220 6.98 -29.64 -11.43
C LEU A 220 7.73 -30.50 -12.46
N GLU A 221 7.98 -29.95 -13.65
CA GLU A 221 8.79 -30.62 -14.68
C GLU A 221 10.22 -30.93 -14.16
N LYS A 222 10.89 -29.98 -13.51
CA LYS A 222 12.22 -30.22 -12.90
C LYS A 222 12.21 -31.30 -11.81
N ARG A 223 11.12 -31.41 -11.04
CA ARG A 223 10.96 -32.45 -10.02
C ARG A 223 10.75 -33.82 -10.66
N LEU A 224 9.96 -33.89 -11.72
CA LEU A 224 9.68 -35.13 -12.44
C LEU A 224 10.87 -35.61 -13.28
N LYS A 225 11.75 -34.72 -13.79
CA LYS A 225 13.02 -35.08 -14.46
C LYS A 225 13.96 -35.95 -13.60
N LYS A 226 13.78 -35.92 -12.28
CA LYS A 226 14.54 -36.79 -11.37
C LYS A 226 13.93 -38.19 -11.18
N LEU A 227 12.74 -38.44 -11.71
CA LEU A 227 11.92 -39.61 -11.43
C LEU A 227 11.45 -40.34 -12.70
N LEU A 228 11.36 -39.65 -13.81
CA LEU A 228 10.99 -40.18 -15.11
C LEU A 228 12.24 -40.28 -15.98
N ASP A 229 12.21 -41.20 -16.90
CA ASP A 229 13.20 -41.32 -17.95
C ASP A 229 13.15 -40.16 -18.94
N LYS A 230 14.22 -39.99 -19.71
CA LYS A 230 14.34 -38.87 -20.66
C LYS A 230 13.31 -38.93 -21.78
N GLU A 231 12.90 -40.13 -22.15
CA GLU A 231 11.94 -40.37 -23.22
C GLU A 231 10.52 -39.95 -22.81
N SER A 232 10.07 -40.37 -21.63
CA SER A 232 8.79 -39.93 -21.05
C SER A 232 8.68 -38.39 -20.93
N ILE A 233 9.77 -37.72 -20.52
CA ILE A 233 9.78 -36.24 -20.44
C ILE A 233 9.69 -35.60 -21.84
N LYS A 234 10.38 -36.18 -22.83
CA LYS A 234 10.31 -35.71 -24.21
C LYS A 234 8.88 -35.86 -24.79
N ASP A 235 8.23 -36.96 -24.47
CA ASP A 235 6.84 -37.25 -24.91
C ASP A 235 5.83 -36.30 -24.23
N ILE A 236 6.01 -35.98 -22.92
CA ILE A 236 5.20 -35.00 -22.22
C ILE A 236 5.33 -33.63 -22.90
N ASN A 237 6.56 -33.18 -23.17
CA ASN A 237 6.78 -31.89 -23.83
C ASN A 237 6.21 -31.86 -25.25
N ARG A 238 6.41 -32.93 -26.02
CA ARG A 238 5.84 -33.08 -27.37
C ARG A 238 4.29 -33.03 -27.34
N THR A 239 3.68 -33.69 -26.36
CA THR A 239 2.21 -33.68 -26.19
C THR A 239 1.71 -32.28 -25.86
N ARG A 240 2.39 -31.56 -24.93
CA ARG A 240 2.07 -30.19 -24.60
C ARG A 240 2.19 -29.23 -25.78
N ASP A 241 3.31 -29.32 -26.53
CA ASP A 241 3.60 -28.41 -27.64
C ASP A 241 2.65 -28.69 -28.80
N THR A 242 2.32 -29.97 -29.08
CA THR A 242 1.30 -30.36 -30.06
C THR A 242 -0.09 -29.87 -29.68
N LEU A 243 -0.46 -29.95 -28.39
CA LEU A 243 -1.73 -29.41 -27.90
C LEU A 243 -1.78 -27.88 -28.01
N GLN A 244 -0.69 -27.20 -27.65
CA GLN A 244 -0.61 -25.74 -27.75
C GLN A 244 -0.72 -25.25 -29.19
N SER A 245 -0.18 -25.96 -30.17
CA SER A 245 -0.27 -25.58 -31.59
C SER A 245 -1.69 -25.63 -32.16
N ARG A 246 -2.59 -26.37 -31.51
CA ARG A 246 -4.03 -26.47 -31.94
C ARG A 246 -4.88 -25.33 -31.40
N PHE A 247 -4.38 -24.57 -30.40
CA PHE A 247 -5.11 -23.49 -29.78
C PHE A 247 -4.39 -22.15 -29.96
N THR A 248 -5.15 -21.09 -30.23
CA THR A 248 -4.65 -19.72 -30.31
C THR A 248 -4.35 -19.14 -28.90
N ASP A 249 -5.14 -19.56 -27.91
CA ASP A 249 -4.95 -19.15 -26.51
C ASP A 249 -4.00 -20.11 -25.77
N PRO A 250 -3.28 -19.65 -24.73
CA PRO A 250 -2.48 -20.53 -23.88
C PRO A 250 -3.34 -21.66 -23.27
N VAL A 251 -2.83 -22.89 -23.25
CA VAL A 251 -3.55 -24.05 -22.69
C VAL A 251 -3.95 -23.80 -21.24
N SER A 252 -3.10 -23.14 -20.44
CA SER A 252 -3.40 -22.73 -19.07
C SER A 252 -4.64 -21.83 -18.95
N TYR A 253 -4.82 -20.92 -19.89
CA TYR A 253 -6.00 -20.05 -19.96
C TYR A 253 -7.27 -20.83 -20.28
N ILE A 254 -7.19 -21.78 -21.23
CA ILE A 254 -8.33 -22.63 -21.62
C ILE A 254 -8.77 -23.51 -20.45
N ILE A 255 -7.82 -24.11 -19.71
CA ILE A 255 -8.09 -24.87 -18.49
C ILE A 255 -8.82 -24.00 -17.46
N GLY A 256 -8.32 -22.78 -17.21
CA GLY A 256 -8.94 -21.82 -16.30
C GLY A 256 -10.36 -21.43 -16.72
N LYS A 257 -10.58 -21.18 -18.01
CA LYS A 257 -11.88 -20.82 -18.59
C LYS A 257 -12.91 -21.95 -18.43
N LYS A 258 -12.50 -23.20 -18.69
CA LYS A 258 -13.38 -24.38 -18.52
C LYS A 258 -13.75 -24.60 -17.05
N ARG A 259 -12.77 -24.52 -16.12
CA ARG A 259 -13.03 -24.57 -14.66
C ARG A 259 -13.99 -23.46 -14.23
N GLY A 260 -13.76 -22.22 -14.69
CA GLY A 260 -14.63 -21.09 -14.41
C GLY A 260 -16.07 -21.31 -14.84
N ALA A 261 -16.28 -21.74 -16.09
CA ALA A 261 -17.61 -22.03 -16.64
C ALA A 261 -18.33 -23.18 -15.88
N PHE A 262 -17.59 -24.21 -15.44
CA PHE A 262 -18.13 -25.29 -14.63
C PHE A 262 -18.57 -24.79 -13.25
N VAL A 263 -17.73 -24.00 -12.58
CA VAL A 263 -18.04 -23.41 -11.27
C VAL A 263 -19.21 -22.44 -11.37
N ASP A 264 -19.32 -21.65 -12.42
CA ASP A 264 -20.45 -20.74 -12.64
C ASP A 264 -21.78 -21.48 -12.69
N LYS A 265 -21.83 -22.64 -13.39
CA LYS A 265 -22.99 -23.51 -13.40
C LYS A 265 -23.32 -24.10 -12.02
N LEU A 266 -22.31 -24.47 -11.23
CA LEU A 266 -22.51 -24.95 -9.85
C LEU A 266 -23.08 -23.84 -8.96
N VAL A 267 -22.50 -22.66 -8.99
CA VAL A 267 -22.93 -21.50 -8.18
C VAL A 267 -24.37 -21.13 -8.52
N GLN A 268 -24.75 -21.10 -9.80
CA GLN A 268 -26.15 -20.84 -10.22
C GLN A 268 -27.15 -21.85 -9.65
N LYS A 269 -26.74 -23.11 -9.45
CA LYS A 269 -27.62 -24.17 -8.91
C LYS A 269 -27.82 -24.09 -7.40
N VAL A 270 -26.84 -23.53 -6.66
CA VAL A 270 -26.83 -23.58 -5.17
C VAL A 270 -27.04 -22.24 -4.51
N VAL A 271 -26.74 -21.12 -5.20
CA VAL A 271 -26.91 -19.78 -4.62
C VAL A 271 -28.26 -19.24 -5.03
N GLN A 272 -29.10 -19.03 -4.06
CA GLN A 272 -30.33 -18.26 -4.21
C GLN A 272 -30.05 -16.83 -3.74
N ARG A 273 -30.31 -15.86 -4.59
CA ARG A 273 -30.29 -14.45 -4.19
C ARG A 273 -31.72 -14.07 -3.83
N PRO A 274 -32.07 -13.95 -2.54
CA PRO A 274 -33.39 -13.47 -2.17
C PRO A 274 -33.56 -12.05 -2.71
N LEU A 275 -34.76 -11.75 -3.18
CA LEU A 275 -35.17 -10.40 -3.61
C LEU A 275 -35.21 -9.40 -2.43
N ARG A 276 -35.11 -9.87 -1.17
CA ARG A 276 -35.00 -9.03 0.03
C ARG A 276 -33.55 -8.60 0.23
N ARG A 277 -33.24 -7.40 -0.22
CA ARG A 277 -32.03 -6.67 0.22
C ARG A 277 -32.22 -6.28 1.70
N ALA A 278 -31.14 -6.42 2.50
CA ALA A 278 -31.11 -5.88 3.83
C ALA A 278 -31.54 -4.40 3.77
N GLU A 279 -32.62 -4.05 4.43
CA GLU A 279 -33.11 -2.66 4.51
C GLU A 279 -32.04 -1.89 5.30
N SER A 280 -31.29 -1.03 4.60
CA SER A 280 -30.44 -0.04 5.27
C SER A 280 -31.37 0.86 6.09
N ASN A 281 -30.94 1.15 7.34
CA ASN A 281 -31.71 2.02 8.25
C ASN A 281 -32.19 3.28 7.48
N PRO A 282 -33.52 3.50 7.35
CA PRO A 282 -34.05 4.56 6.51
C PRO A 282 -33.61 5.95 6.94
N PHE A 283 -33.30 6.14 8.24
CA PHE A 283 -32.76 7.38 8.78
C PHE A 283 -31.32 7.64 8.29
N LEU A 284 -30.43 6.64 8.36
CA LEU A 284 -29.06 6.75 7.84
C LEU A 284 -29.05 7.01 6.33
N ARG A 285 -29.98 6.41 5.61
CA ARG A 285 -30.13 6.59 4.17
C ARG A 285 -30.59 8.02 3.84
N ALA A 286 -31.59 8.52 4.55
CA ALA A 286 -32.05 9.90 4.43
C ALA A 286 -30.93 10.89 4.78
N LEU A 287 -30.25 10.71 5.90
CA LEU A 287 -29.13 11.55 6.32
C LEU A 287 -28.03 11.61 5.24
N PHE A 288 -27.71 10.45 4.64
CA PHE A 288 -26.66 10.38 3.62
C PHE A 288 -27.06 11.07 2.32
N PHE A 289 -28.25 10.78 1.78
CA PHE A 289 -28.68 11.33 0.49
C PHE A 289 -29.17 12.76 0.56
N PHE A 290 -29.80 13.19 1.65
CA PHE A 290 -30.39 14.52 1.78
C PHE A 290 -29.50 15.52 2.53
N PHE A 291 -28.49 15.07 3.28
CA PHE A 291 -27.58 15.96 4.00
C PHE A 291 -26.12 15.80 3.57
N LEU A 292 -25.54 14.63 3.69
CA LEU A 292 -24.09 14.47 3.48
C LEU A 292 -23.66 14.67 2.03
N ILE A 293 -24.37 14.08 1.06
CA ILE A 293 -24.00 14.26 -0.36
C ILE A 293 -24.25 15.71 -0.82
N PRO A 294 -25.41 16.34 -0.54
CA PRO A 294 -25.63 17.73 -0.89
C PRO A 294 -24.64 18.69 -0.23
N LEU A 295 -24.36 18.52 1.06
CA LEU A 295 -23.37 19.32 1.78
C LEU A 295 -21.98 19.22 1.14
N PHE A 296 -21.58 18.01 0.78
CA PHE A 296 -20.32 17.76 0.10
C PHE A 296 -20.28 18.39 -1.29
N SER A 297 -21.36 18.24 -2.07
CA SER A 297 -21.49 18.85 -3.40
C SER A 297 -21.47 20.37 -3.33
N PHE A 298 -22.09 20.95 -2.29
CA PHE A 298 -22.04 22.38 -2.01
C PHE A 298 -20.60 22.84 -1.76
N ALA A 299 -19.85 22.14 -0.90
CA ALA A 299 -18.46 22.47 -0.58
C ALA A 299 -17.56 22.41 -1.83
N VAL A 300 -17.75 21.38 -2.66
CA VAL A 300 -17.01 21.24 -3.92
C VAL A 300 -17.38 22.35 -4.90
N GLY A 301 -18.67 22.65 -5.08
CA GLY A 301 -19.14 23.71 -5.99
C GLY A 301 -18.66 25.09 -5.57
N TYR A 302 -18.66 25.37 -4.25
CA TYR A 302 -18.11 26.60 -3.70
C TYR A 302 -16.62 26.77 -4.03
N LYS A 303 -15.83 25.70 -3.82
CA LYS A 303 -14.38 25.71 -4.10
C LYS A 303 -14.05 25.72 -5.59
N VAL A 304 -14.84 25.09 -6.43
CA VAL A 304 -14.69 25.17 -7.89
C VAL A 304 -14.94 26.60 -8.36
N MET A 305 -15.97 27.27 -7.81
CA MET A 305 -16.24 28.66 -8.17
C MET A 305 -15.16 29.63 -7.68
N ASP A 306 -14.60 29.39 -6.49
CA ASP A 306 -13.45 30.11 -5.97
C ASP A 306 -12.22 29.97 -6.89
N LEU A 307 -11.97 28.77 -7.39
CA LEU A 307 -10.91 28.48 -8.37
C LEU A 307 -11.17 29.17 -9.72
N VAL A 308 -12.42 29.15 -10.21
CA VAL A 308 -12.80 29.82 -11.46
C VAL A 308 -12.61 31.33 -11.33
N GLN A 309 -13.06 31.93 -10.25
CA GLN A 309 -12.84 33.35 -9.98
C GLN A 309 -11.36 33.71 -9.89
N PHE A 310 -10.55 32.85 -9.22
CA PHE A 310 -9.11 33.02 -9.14
C PHE A 310 -8.44 32.99 -10.53
N LEU A 311 -8.86 32.10 -11.42
CA LEU A 311 -8.34 31.99 -12.78
C LEU A 311 -8.70 33.22 -13.65
N PHE A 312 -9.88 33.84 -13.42
CA PHE A 312 -10.37 35.02 -14.14
C PHE A 312 -9.98 36.34 -13.48
N SER A 313 -9.47 36.36 -12.25
CA SER A 313 -9.22 37.57 -11.46
C SER A 313 -8.05 38.46 -11.93
N ARG A 314 -7.33 38.09 -12.98
CA ARG A 314 -6.20 38.87 -13.52
C ARG A 314 -6.64 40.21 -14.14
N GLN A 315 -7.95 40.41 -14.41
CA GLN A 315 -8.47 41.68 -15.01
C GLN A 315 -9.58 42.36 -14.21
N PHE A 316 -10.16 41.67 -13.21
CA PHE A 316 -11.29 42.22 -12.46
C PHE A 316 -11.23 41.69 -11.02
N SER A 317 -11.00 42.55 -10.05
CA SER A 317 -11.20 42.22 -8.63
C SER A 317 -12.66 42.53 -8.25
N PRO A 318 -13.58 41.54 -8.30
CA PRO A 318 -14.95 41.79 -7.92
C PRO A 318 -15.02 42.09 -6.41
N PRO A 319 -15.95 42.98 -5.97
CA PRO A 319 -16.10 43.30 -4.56
C PRO A 319 -16.39 42.01 -3.74
N PHE A 320 -15.93 41.95 -2.49
CA PHE A 320 -16.06 40.82 -1.60
C PHE A 320 -17.44 40.13 -1.61
N PHE A 321 -18.52 40.95 -1.58
CA PHE A 321 -19.90 40.44 -1.63
C PHE A 321 -20.23 39.72 -2.94
N LEU A 322 -19.69 40.15 -4.07
CA LEU A 322 -19.94 39.51 -5.36
C LEU A 322 -19.20 38.18 -5.46
N ASN A 323 -17.96 38.09 -4.94
CA ASN A 323 -17.22 36.84 -4.83
C ASN A 323 -17.94 35.82 -3.93
N LEU A 324 -18.42 36.27 -2.78
CA LEU A 324 -19.19 35.43 -1.85
C LEU A 324 -20.48 34.92 -2.46
N THR A 325 -21.25 35.80 -3.14
CA THR A 325 -22.51 35.40 -3.79
C THR A 325 -22.30 34.43 -4.96
N LEU A 326 -21.26 34.59 -5.77
CA LEU A 326 -20.93 33.69 -6.87
C LEU A 326 -20.48 32.31 -6.34
N ASN A 327 -19.67 32.28 -5.29
CA ASN A 327 -19.24 31.03 -4.66
C ASN A 327 -20.42 30.28 -4.00
N LEU A 328 -21.30 31.00 -3.32
CA LEU A 328 -22.54 30.43 -2.76
C LEU A 328 -23.48 29.93 -3.87
N ALA A 329 -23.63 30.66 -4.96
CA ALA A 329 -24.44 30.22 -6.11
C ALA A 329 -23.86 28.95 -6.76
N GLY A 330 -22.54 28.86 -6.92
CA GLY A 330 -21.86 27.66 -7.41
C GLY A 330 -22.07 26.44 -6.49
N GLY A 331 -21.97 26.65 -5.18
CA GLY A 331 -22.27 25.65 -4.18
C GLY A 331 -23.71 25.15 -4.22
N VAL A 332 -24.67 26.09 -4.28
CA VAL A 332 -26.11 25.76 -4.37
C VAL A 332 -26.43 25.05 -5.69
N ALA A 333 -25.91 25.52 -6.82
CA ALA A 333 -26.10 24.84 -8.10
C ALA A 333 -25.57 23.41 -8.12
N ALA A 334 -24.37 23.18 -7.61
CA ALA A 334 -23.78 21.84 -7.50
C ALA A 334 -24.62 20.94 -6.56
N CYS A 335 -25.08 21.48 -5.43
CA CYS A 335 -25.94 20.80 -4.46
C CYS A 335 -27.27 20.37 -5.08
N THR A 336 -27.95 21.30 -5.78
CA THR A 336 -29.26 21.03 -6.41
C THR A 336 -29.15 20.03 -7.55
N LEU A 337 -28.18 20.19 -8.46
CA LEU A 337 -27.95 19.27 -9.57
C LEU A 337 -27.66 17.82 -9.10
N THR A 338 -26.79 17.67 -8.11
CA THR A 338 -26.46 16.36 -7.55
C THR A 338 -27.65 15.75 -6.78
N SER A 339 -28.36 16.54 -6.00
CA SER A 339 -29.55 16.07 -5.26
C SER A 339 -30.68 15.62 -6.18
N VAL A 340 -31.00 16.39 -7.22
CA VAL A 340 -32.04 16.02 -8.20
C VAL A 340 -31.63 14.79 -9.02
N HIS A 341 -30.38 14.72 -9.45
CA HIS A 341 -29.88 13.57 -10.21
C HIS A 341 -29.88 12.27 -9.39
N LEU A 342 -29.42 12.33 -8.15
CA LEU A 342 -29.39 11.19 -7.23
C LEU A 342 -30.81 10.78 -6.81
N TYR A 343 -31.69 11.73 -6.52
CA TYR A 343 -33.10 11.46 -6.17
C TYR A 343 -33.85 10.75 -7.29
N LYS A 344 -33.74 11.23 -8.54
CA LYS A 344 -34.34 10.57 -9.71
C LYS A 344 -33.82 9.14 -9.94
N ARG A 345 -32.55 8.91 -9.64
CA ARG A 345 -31.88 7.60 -9.82
C ARG A 345 -32.20 6.64 -8.67
N GLU A 346 -32.30 7.15 -7.44
CA GLU A 346 -32.58 6.38 -6.23
C GLU A 346 -33.98 5.79 -6.22
N LEU A 347 -34.99 6.55 -6.64
CA LEU A 347 -36.38 6.09 -6.76
C LEU A 347 -36.52 4.87 -7.67
N LYS A 348 -35.62 4.71 -8.67
CA LYS A 348 -35.65 3.56 -9.60
C LYS A 348 -34.89 2.32 -9.12
N THR A 349 -33.94 2.39 -8.16
CA THR A 349 -32.96 1.32 -7.99
C THR A 349 -32.78 0.75 -6.60
N LYS A 350 -33.48 1.14 -5.53
CA LYS A 350 -33.35 0.56 -4.14
C LYS A 350 -31.91 0.10 -3.75
N ARG A 351 -30.87 0.87 -4.13
CA ARG A 351 -29.46 0.52 -3.86
C ARG A 351 -29.05 0.87 -2.43
N THR A 352 -28.11 0.10 -1.86
CA THR A 352 -27.53 0.43 -0.55
C THR A 352 -26.53 1.59 -0.70
N ILE A 353 -26.30 2.37 0.39
CA ILE A 353 -25.31 3.47 0.42
C ILE A 353 -23.93 2.94 0.01
N SER A 354 -23.55 1.75 0.49
CA SER A 354 -22.30 1.07 0.14
C SER A 354 -22.17 0.82 -1.37
N GLU A 355 -23.25 0.43 -2.05
CA GLU A 355 -23.24 0.23 -3.51
C GLU A 355 -23.13 1.53 -4.28
N VAL A 356 -23.80 2.60 -3.82
CA VAL A 356 -23.73 3.93 -4.46
C VAL A 356 -22.32 4.50 -4.35
N LEU A 357 -21.72 4.50 -3.16
CA LEU A 357 -20.34 4.93 -2.95
C LEU A 357 -19.36 4.05 -3.73
N GLY A 358 -19.60 2.73 -3.73
CA GLY A 358 -18.79 1.80 -4.52
C GLY A 358 -18.82 2.10 -6.01
N ASN A 359 -19.98 2.39 -6.57
CA ASN A 359 -20.13 2.73 -7.98
C ASN A 359 -19.55 4.12 -8.31
N LEU A 360 -19.73 5.11 -7.44
CA LEU A 360 -19.18 6.46 -7.60
C LEU A 360 -17.65 6.42 -7.69
N THR A 361 -17.02 5.67 -6.79
CA THR A 361 -15.56 5.55 -6.70
C THR A 361 -14.93 4.71 -7.83
N MET A 362 -15.74 3.97 -8.60
CA MET A 362 -15.29 3.17 -9.76
C MET A 362 -15.76 3.73 -11.11
N HIS A 363 -16.56 4.79 -11.10
CA HIS A 363 -17.06 5.38 -12.33
C HIS A 363 -15.93 6.06 -13.12
N PRO A 364 -15.80 5.85 -14.44
CA PRO A 364 -14.65 6.33 -15.22
C PRO A 364 -14.44 7.85 -15.18
N VAL A 365 -15.47 8.64 -14.91
CA VAL A 365 -15.37 10.12 -14.81
C VAL A 365 -15.48 10.58 -13.35
N ALA A 366 -16.48 10.11 -12.59
CA ALA A 366 -16.73 10.58 -11.22
C ALA A 366 -15.68 10.13 -10.19
N ALA A 367 -14.91 9.09 -10.50
CA ALA A 367 -13.83 8.63 -9.61
C ALA A 367 -12.68 9.63 -9.48
N TYR A 368 -12.37 10.43 -10.52
CA TYR A 368 -11.29 11.43 -10.47
C TYR A 368 -11.60 12.61 -9.53
N PRO A 369 -12.76 13.28 -9.61
CA PRO A 369 -13.13 14.27 -8.60
C PRO A 369 -13.16 13.71 -7.18
N THR A 370 -13.66 12.47 -7.00
CA THR A 370 -13.67 11.82 -5.69
C THR A 370 -12.25 11.61 -5.16
N LEU A 371 -11.30 11.22 -6.03
CA LEU A 371 -9.89 11.11 -5.66
C LEU A 371 -9.31 12.45 -5.21
N VAL A 372 -9.54 13.53 -5.97
CA VAL A 372 -9.05 14.86 -5.62
C VAL A 372 -9.54 15.30 -4.24
N VAL A 373 -10.81 15.06 -3.95
CA VAL A 373 -11.38 15.40 -2.64
C VAL A 373 -10.76 14.55 -1.51
N ILE A 374 -10.61 13.26 -1.71
CA ILE A 374 -9.98 12.40 -0.71
C ILE A 374 -8.53 12.84 -0.47
N LEU A 375 -7.78 13.16 -1.52
CA LEU A 375 -6.42 13.68 -1.40
C LEU A 375 -6.39 15.03 -0.68
N TRP A 376 -7.37 15.89 -0.93
CA TRP A 376 -7.52 17.18 -0.23
C TRP A 376 -7.79 16.98 1.27
N VAL A 377 -8.68 16.05 1.64
CA VAL A 377 -8.95 15.71 3.05
C VAL A 377 -7.68 15.16 3.73
N ILE A 378 -6.94 14.29 3.04
CA ILE A 378 -5.68 13.76 3.56
C ILE A 378 -4.66 14.89 3.74
N TYR A 379 -4.55 15.79 2.77
CA TYR A 379 -3.67 16.97 2.87
C TYR A 379 -4.02 17.84 4.06
N LYS A 380 -5.30 18.16 4.28
CA LYS A 380 -5.77 18.91 5.44
C LYS A 380 -5.43 18.21 6.76
N MET A 381 -5.67 16.91 6.84
CA MET A 381 -5.45 16.14 8.06
C MET A 381 -3.97 15.92 8.35
N VAL A 382 -3.16 15.57 7.35
CA VAL A 382 -1.74 15.22 7.53
C VAL A 382 -0.84 16.46 7.39
N GLY A 383 -1.08 17.28 6.36
CA GLY A 383 -0.26 18.45 6.06
C GLY A 383 -0.57 19.64 6.98
N GLU A 384 -1.81 20.08 7.03
CA GLU A 384 -2.16 21.30 7.78
C GLU A 384 -2.30 21.04 9.28
N PHE A 385 -3.04 20.01 9.67
CA PHE A 385 -3.22 19.71 11.10
C PHE A 385 -2.01 18.94 11.68
N GLY A 386 -1.57 17.85 11.03
CA GLY A 386 -0.45 17.02 11.52
C GLY A 386 0.91 17.72 11.42
N ALA A 387 1.28 18.17 10.22
CA ALA A 387 2.58 18.81 9.98
C ALA A 387 2.60 20.31 10.31
N GLY A 388 1.47 20.99 10.25
CA GLY A 388 1.34 22.39 10.64
C GLY A 388 1.10 22.53 12.14
N THR A 389 -0.14 22.34 12.57
CA THR A 389 -0.57 22.67 13.95
C THR A 389 0.15 21.83 15.01
N CYS A 390 0.15 20.49 14.88
CA CYS A 390 0.73 19.63 15.90
C CYS A 390 2.25 19.74 15.96
N VAL A 391 2.92 19.82 14.82
CA VAL A 391 4.38 19.98 14.76
C VAL A 391 4.78 21.33 15.35
N ASN A 392 4.13 22.43 14.94
CA ASN A 392 4.42 23.77 15.46
C ASN A 392 4.25 23.84 16.99
N PHE A 393 3.20 23.21 17.52
CA PHE A 393 2.99 23.11 18.97
C PHE A 393 4.10 22.31 19.65
N LEU A 394 4.45 21.13 19.16
CA LEU A 394 5.49 20.30 19.77
C LEU A 394 6.88 20.93 19.63
N GLU A 395 7.25 21.35 18.41
CA GLU A 395 8.59 21.88 18.13
C GLU A 395 8.85 23.19 18.85
N ASN A 396 7.94 24.16 18.76
CA ASN A 396 8.19 25.51 19.30
C ASN A 396 7.77 25.69 20.77
N LYS A 397 6.70 24.96 21.19
CA LYS A 397 6.16 25.15 22.56
C LYS A 397 6.66 24.10 23.53
N ILE A 398 6.78 22.83 23.13
CA ILE A 398 7.21 21.74 24.03
C ILE A 398 8.74 21.58 24.04
N PHE A 399 9.33 21.45 22.85
CA PHE A 399 10.78 21.24 22.74
C PHE A 399 11.55 22.55 22.80
N GLY A 400 11.12 23.60 22.09
CA GLY A 400 11.82 24.89 22.02
C GLY A 400 13.20 24.81 21.35
N GLN A 401 13.88 25.96 21.22
CA GLN A 401 15.23 26.01 20.67
C GLN A 401 16.27 25.95 21.78
N ALA A 402 17.41 25.30 21.56
CA ALA A 402 18.50 25.28 22.53
C ALA A 402 19.09 26.68 22.68
N GLY A 403 18.98 27.25 23.88
CA GLY A 403 19.57 28.57 24.21
C GLY A 403 18.64 29.77 24.05
N ALA A 404 17.44 29.61 23.49
CA ALA A 404 16.42 30.64 23.48
C ALA A 404 15.16 30.15 24.25
N PRO A 405 14.70 30.88 25.30
CA PRO A 405 13.49 30.50 25.99
C PRO A 405 12.29 30.63 25.05
N SER A 406 11.48 29.59 24.94
CA SER A 406 10.15 29.69 24.34
C SER A 406 9.30 30.49 25.33
N GLY A 407 8.70 31.60 24.96
CA GLY A 407 7.95 32.49 25.87
C GLY A 407 6.73 31.88 26.56
N GLY A 408 6.73 30.59 26.87
CA GLY A 408 5.57 29.86 27.39
C GLY A 408 4.55 29.55 26.30
N PHE A 409 3.44 28.95 26.66
CA PHE A 409 2.32 28.75 25.75
C PHE A 409 0.97 28.95 26.44
N ASP A 410 0.06 29.58 25.72
CA ASP A 410 -1.31 29.73 26.16
C ASP A 410 -2.09 28.45 25.88
N LEU A 411 -2.76 27.91 26.88
CA LEU A 411 -3.68 26.81 26.70
C LEU A 411 -5.00 27.43 26.19
N TRP A 412 -5.27 27.22 24.90
CA TRP A 412 -6.49 27.73 24.28
C TRP A 412 -7.37 26.58 23.83
N VAL A 413 -8.68 26.78 23.90
CA VAL A 413 -9.66 25.88 23.31
C VAL A 413 -10.29 26.61 22.14
N GLY A 414 -9.97 26.15 20.94
CA GLY A 414 -10.61 26.61 19.71
C GLY A 414 -11.72 25.64 19.32
N VAL A 415 -12.84 26.18 18.89
CA VAL A 415 -13.90 25.35 18.27
C VAL A 415 -13.45 25.01 16.85
N PRO A 416 -13.30 23.72 16.51
CA PRO A 416 -12.86 23.32 15.17
C PRO A 416 -13.73 23.98 14.10
N PHE A 417 -13.10 24.58 13.07
CA PHE A 417 -13.74 25.28 11.95
C PHE A 417 -14.33 26.68 12.25
N THR A 418 -14.06 27.26 13.42
CA THR A 418 -14.44 28.66 13.75
C THR A 418 -13.20 29.46 14.16
N SER A 419 -13.29 30.78 14.06
CA SER A 419 -12.23 31.70 14.51
C SER A 419 -12.34 32.07 16.01
N ILE A 420 -13.10 31.31 16.78
CA ILE A 420 -13.31 31.58 18.22
C ILE A 420 -12.29 30.79 19.01
N GLU A 421 -11.37 31.50 19.65
CA GLU A 421 -10.32 30.96 20.51
C GLU A 421 -10.46 31.54 21.91
N TYR A 422 -10.49 30.68 22.94
CA TYR A 422 -10.45 31.10 24.34
C TYR A 422 -9.13 30.64 25.00
N THR A 423 -8.35 31.58 25.47
CA THR A 423 -7.17 31.31 26.29
C THR A 423 -7.58 30.94 27.72
N ILE A 424 -7.28 29.69 28.13
CA ILE A 424 -7.64 29.20 29.47
C ILE A 424 -6.57 29.62 30.49
N THR A 425 -5.29 29.36 30.20
CA THR A 425 -4.15 29.67 31.09
C THR A 425 -2.87 29.83 30.27
N HIS A 426 -1.98 30.69 30.76
CA HIS A 426 -0.60 30.81 30.28
C HIS A 426 0.30 29.84 31.05
N VAL A 427 0.97 28.91 30.37
CA VAL A 427 1.92 27.97 30.97
C VAL A 427 3.35 28.49 30.72
N PRO A 428 4.09 28.91 31.78
CA PRO A 428 5.43 29.45 31.62
C PRO A 428 6.48 28.35 31.46
N PHE A 429 6.43 27.64 30.29
CA PHE A 429 7.34 26.55 30.00
C PHE A 429 8.34 26.96 28.93
N GLN A 430 9.64 26.89 29.23
CA GLN A 430 10.71 27.38 28.34
C GLN A 430 11.22 26.37 27.34
N GLY A 431 10.62 25.18 27.29
CA GLY A 431 10.97 24.11 26.35
C GLY A 431 12.05 23.15 26.87
N ILE A 432 11.90 21.88 26.47
CA ILE A 432 12.80 20.79 26.92
C ILE A 432 14.26 21.06 26.52
N ASN A 433 14.48 21.52 25.26
CA ASN A 433 15.83 21.77 24.75
C ASN A 433 16.53 22.95 25.47
N TYR A 434 15.77 23.95 25.95
CA TYR A 434 16.30 25.04 26.77
C TYR A 434 16.83 24.52 28.10
N TYR A 435 16.04 23.70 28.81
CA TYR A 435 16.46 23.11 30.09
C TYR A 435 17.65 22.16 29.92
N LEU A 436 17.63 21.31 28.90
CA LEU A 436 18.76 20.43 28.59
C LEU A 436 20.02 21.21 28.21
N GLY A 437 19.88 22.28 27.42
CA GLY A 437 20.98 23.16 27.06
C GLY A 437 21.57 23.92 28.29
N THR A 438 20.72 24.38 29.17
CA THR A 438 21.14 25.07 30.40
C THR A 438 21.87 24.12 31.35
N LEU A 439 21.33 22.92 31.59
CA LEU A 439 21.98 21.88 32.38
C LEU A 439 23.34 21.47 31.80
N ALA A 440 23.42 21.28 30.51
CA ALA A 440 24.66 20.88 29.87
C ALA A 440 25.73 22.00 29.92
N ARG A 441 25.36 23.27 29.81
CA ARG A 441 26.29 24.42 29.94
C ARG A 441 26.88 24.54 31.35
N MET A 442 26.22 24.03 32.36
CA MET A 442 26.76 23.97 33.72
C MET A 442 27.90 22.96 33.89
N VAL A 443 27.93 21.94 32.99
CA VAL A 443 28.89 20.83 33.07
C VAL A 443 29.95 20.88 31.96
N ILE A 444 29.57 21.31 30.75
CA ILE A 444 30.39 21.25 29.55
C ILE A 444 30.40 22.62 28.89
N SER A 445 31.59 23.16 28.55
CA SER A 445 31.69 24.38 27.78
C SER A 445 31.02 24.24 26.39
N PRO A 446 30.28 25.27 25.92
CA PRO A 446 29.62 25.24 24.59
C PRO A 446 30.59 25.04 23.42
N GLU A 447 31.84 25.39 23.57
CA GLU A 447 32.91 25.21 22.55
C GLU A 447 33.43 23.78 22.51
N HIS A 448 33.19 22.99 23.55
CA HIS A 448 33.66 21.63 23.62
C HIS A 448 32.93 20.74 22.60
N ILE A 449 33.66 19.86 21.90
CA ILE A 449 33.15 18.99 20.86
C ILE A 449 31.97 18.11 21.36
N ALA A 450 32.00 17.67 22.61
CA ALA A 450 30.93 16.89 23.21
C ALA A 450 29.62 17.71 23.34
N TYR A 451 29.67 19.01 23.70
CA TYR A 451 28.49 19.85 23.72
C TYR A 451 27.88 20.00 22.35
N ARG A 452 28.71 20.29 21.31
CA ARG A 452 28.28 20.40 19.93
C ARG A 452 27.73 19.08 19.40
N PHE A 453 28.31 17.95 19.78
CA PHE A 453 27.85 16.62 19.39
C PHE A 453 26.47 16.26 19.96
N PHE A 454 26.20 16.57 21.23
CA PHE A 454 24.91 16.21 21.86
C PHE A 454 23.84 17.29 21.66
N LEU A 455 24.17 18.56 21.76
CA LEU A 455 23.25 19.69 21.85
C LEU A 455 23.47 20.79 20.82
N GLY A 456 24.41 20.63 19.90
CA GLY A 456 24.64 21.60 18.83
C GLY A 456 23.38 21.88 18.01
N SER A 457 23.11 23.15 17.71
CA SER A 457 21.90 23.58 17.00
C SER A 457 21.80 23.03 15.58
N GLU A 458 22.92 22.79 14.93
CA GLU A 458 22.95 22.36 13.53
C GLU A 458 23.08 20.83 13.32
N ALA A 459 23.77 20.14 14.25
CA ALA A 459 24.06 18.71 14.11
C ALA A 459 24.05 17.90 15.41
N GLY A 460 23.47 18.45 16.51
CA GLY A 460 23.40 17.77 17.80
C GLY A 460 22.43 16.59 17.78
N ILE A 461 22.84 15.42 18.30
CA ILE A 461 22.02 14.20 18.29
C ILE A 461 20.70 14.40 19.04
N ILE A 462 20.69 15.04 20.19
CA ILE A 462 19.48 15.26 20.98
C ILE A 462 18.54 16.20 20.24
N GLN A 463 19.04 17.30 19.72
CA GLN A 463 18.22 18.30 19.06
C GLN A 463 17.75 17.84 17.69
N VAL A 464 18.62 17.31 16.85
CA VAL A 464 18.29 16.92 15.47
C VAL A 464 17.66 15.54 15.40
N ALA A 465 18.18 14.51 16.09
CA ALA A 465 17.64 13.17 15.95
C ALA A 465 16.43 12.91 16.87
N ILE A 466 16.49 13.29 18.14
CA ILE A 466 15.41 12.97 19.10
C ILE A 466 14.26 13.97 18.98
N THR A 467 14.55 15.28 19.08
CA THR A 467 13.51 16.32 18.97
C THR A 467 12.80 16.22 17.62
N TYR A 468 13.56 16.05 16.52
CA TYR A 468 12.99 15.86 15.21
C TYR A 468 12.08 14.63 15.11
N SER A 469 12.53 13.48 15.65
CA SER A 469 11.74 12.25 15.61
C SER A 469 10.43 12.36 16.39
N VAL A 470 10.44 13.06 17.54
CA VAL A 470 9.27 13.14 18.42
C VAL A 470 8.40 14.36 18.10
N ALA A 471 8.99 15.54 17.89
CA ALA A 471 8.21 16.76 17.65
C ALA A 471 7.64 16.83 16.23
N ILE A 472 8.36 16.30 15.24
CA ILE A 472 7.99 16.47 13.82
C ILE A 472 7.51 15.16 13.22
N VAL A 473 8.32 14.10 13.26
CA VAL A 473 8.01 12.86 12.54
C VAL A 473 6.83 12.12 13.18
N LEU A 474 6.77 12.03 14.50
CA LEU A 474 5.72 11.29 15.21
C LEU A 474 4.31 11.80 14.89
N PRO A 475 3.97 13.12 14.98
CA PRO A 475 2.63 13.59 14.62
C PRO A 475 2.32 13.34 13.15
N ILE A 476 3.20 13.71 12.23
CA ILE A 476 2.99 13.54 10.79
C ILE A 476 2.68 12.08 10.46
N VAL A 477 3.49 11.15 10.97
CA VAL A 477 3.33 9.71 10.71
C VAL A 477 2.07 9.16 11.37
N THR A 478 1.70 9.66 12.55
CA THR A 478 0.48 9.22 13.24
C THR A 478 -0.77 9.63 12.46
N PHE A 479 -0.90 10.90 12.05
CA PHE A 479 -2.03 11.36 11.23
C PHE A 479 -2.05 10.72 9.86
N PHE A 480 -0.88 10.46 9.27
CA PHE A 480 -0.78 9.73 8.04
C PHE A 480 -1.30 8.29 8.16
N PHE A 481 -0.90 7.52 9.20
CA PHE A 481 -1.44 6.17 9.41
C PHE A 481 -2.93 6.16 9.76
N LEU A 482 -3.42 7.21 10.39
CA LEU A 482 -4.84 7.38 10.67
C LEU A 482 -5.62 7.58 9.36
N ALA A 483 -5.17 8.48 8.48
CA ALA A 483 -5.74 8.69 7.15
C ALA A 483 -5.70 7.43 6.29
N PHE A 484 -4.56 6.76 6.29
CA PHE A 484 -4.37 5.52 5.57
C PHE A 484 -5.27 4.41 6.09
N GLY A 485 -5.40 4.27 7.42
CA GLY A 485 -6.32 3.32 8.05
C GLY A 485 -7.78 3.54 7.66
N LEU A 486 -8.21 4.80 7.55
CA LEU A 486 -9.54 5.18 7.04
C LEU A 486 -9.75 4.70 5.60
N MET A 487 -8.78 4.94 4.71
CA MET A 487 -8.87 4.49 3.31
C MET A 487 -8.82 2.96 3.17
N GLU A 488 -8.01 2.29 3.98
CA GLU A 488 -7.87 0.83 3.98
C GLU A 488 -9.16 0.16 4.47
N ASP A 489 -9.65 0.53 5.66
CA ASP A 489 -10.80 -0.11 6.29
C ASP A 489 -12.13 0.23 5.59
N SER A 490 -12.22 1.39 4.91
CA SER A 490 -13.37 1.72 4.07
C SER A 490 -13.45 0.87 2.79
N GLY A 491 -12.35 0.25 2.35
CA GLY A 491 -12.27 -0.47 1.09
C GLY A 491 -12.06 0.44 -0.13
N TYR A 492 -11.61 1.69 0.08
CA TYR A 492 -11.33 2.64 -1.00
C TYR A 492 -10.04 2.28 -1.77
N LEU A 493 -8.98 1.85 -1.08
CA LEU A 493 -7.68 1.56 -1.70
C LEU A 493 -7.73 0.53 -2.85
N PRO A 494 -8.43 -0.62 -2.73
CA PRO A 494 -8.59 -1.55 -3.85
C PRO A 494 -9.28 -0.94 -5.07
N ARG A 495 -10.24 -0.03 -4.87
CA ARG A 495 -10.94 0.66 -5.95
C ARG A 495 -10.03 1.64 -6.66
N LEU A 496 -9.26 2.42 -5.90
CA LEU A 496 -8.23 3.32 -6.41
C LEU A 496 -7.19 2.54 -7.24
N ALA A 497 -6.77 1.36 -6.76
CA ALA A 497 -5.85 0.50 -7.48
C ALA A 497 -6.39 0.06 -8.85
N VAL A 498 -7.66 -0.31 -8.93
CA VAL A 498 -8.31 -0.68 -10.20
C VAL A 498 -8.47 0.53 -11.12
N MET A 499 -8.84 1.69 -10.59
CA MET A 499 -9.00 2.92 -11.38
C MET A 499 -7.69 3.35 -12.05
N LEU A 500 -6.60 3.35 -11.30
CA LEU A 500 -5.29 3.80 -11.78
C LEU A 500 -4.48 2.71 -12.51
N ASP A 501 -4.92 1.45 -12.52
CA ASP A 501 -4.20 0.33 -13.14
C ASP A 501 -3.87 0.59 -14.62
N ARG A 502 -4.80 1.19 -15.38
CA ARG A 502 -4.59 1.54 -16.79
C ARG A 502 -3.44 2.54 -16.98
N LEU A 503 -3.35 3.55 -16.10
CA LEU A 503 -2.28 4.55 -16.14
C LEU A 503 -0.94 3.92 -15.74
N PHE A 504 -0.95 3.13 -14.67
CA PHE A 504 0.25 2.50 -14.12
C PHE A 504 0.83 1.44 -15.07
N LYS A 505 0.00 0.75 -15.83
CA LYS A 505 0.46 -0.16 -16.89
C LYS A 505 1.33 0.54 -17.93
N LYS A 506 1.07 1.82 -18.27
CA LYS A 506 1.90 2.58 -19.21
C LYS A 506 3.30 2.85 -18.68
N ILE A 507 3.45 3.00 -17.37
CA ILE A 507 4.74 3.23 -16.70
C ILE A 507 5.40 1.95 -16.17
N GLY A 508 4.91 0.78 -16.58
CA GLY A 508 5.51 -0.52 -16.23
C GLY A 508 5.18 -1.04 -14.84
N LEU A 509 4.14 -0.49 -14.21
CA LEU A 509 3.63 -0.88 -12.89
C LEU A 509 2.25 -1.52 -13.01
N THR A 510 1.83 -2.22 -11.97
CA THR A 510 0.45 -2.70 -11.81
C THR A 510 -0.32 -1.84 -10.83
N GLY A 511 -1.65 -1.99 -10.78
CA GLY A 511 -2.49 -1.29 -9.82
C GLY A 511 -2.09 -1.48 -8.35
N LYS A 512 -1.36 -2.55 -8.00
CA LYS A 512 -0.78 -2.72 -6.64
C LYS A 512 0.18 -1.58 -6.28
N ALA A 513 0.84 -0.96 -7.25
CA ALA A 513 1.77 0.14 -7.02
C ALA A 513 1.08 1.45 -6.59
N VAL A 514 -0.25 1.55 -6.76
CA VAL A 514 -1.04 2.68 -6.23
C VAL A 514 -0.80 2.84 -4.73
N LEU A 515 -0.73 1.73 -4.00
CA LEU A 515 -0.53 1.75 -2.56
C LEU A 515 0.77 2.47 -2.16
N PRO A 516 1.98 2.04 -2.58
CA PRO A 516 3.20 2.77 -2.27
C PRO A 516 3.23 4.19 -2.87
N MET A 517 2.64 4.45 -4.04
CA MET A 517 2.68 5.79 -4.64
C MET A 517 1.83 6.80 -3.84
N VAL A 518 0.63 6.41 -3.41
CA VAL A 518 -0.22 7.26 -2.54
C VAL A 518 0.41 7.44 -1.16
N LEU A 519 1.00 6.38 -0.59
CA LEU A 519 1.76 6.46 0.65
C LEU A 519 2.94 7.43 0.55
N GLY A 520 3.56 7.52 -0.62
CA GLY A 520 4.67 8.43 -0.90
C GLY A 520 4.34 9.90 -0.72
N LEU A 521 3.11 10.31 -1.03
CA LEU A 521 2.62 11.68 -0.80
C LEU A 521 2.57 12.04 0.70
N GLY A 522 2.50 11.05 1.59
CA GLY A 522 2.66 11.26 3.03
C GLY A 522 4.13 11.16 3.44
N CYS A 523 4.75 10.00 3.25
CA CYS A 523 6.13 9.72 3.62
C CYS A 523 6.78 8.75 2.64
N VAL A 524 7.76 9.23 1.86
CA VAL A 524 8.47 8.44 0.85
C VAL A 524 9.23 7.26 1.46
N THR A 525 9.76 7.41 2.67
CA THR A 525 10.45 6.35 3.41
C THR A 525 9.53 5.15 3.66
N MET A 526 8.31 5.41 4.15
CA MET A 526 7.30 4.38 4.37
C MET A 526 6.82 3.76 3.06
N ALA A 527 6.65 4.58 2.05
CA ALA A 527 6.27 4.13 0.72
C ALA A 527 7.30 3.16 0.13
N THR A 528 8.58 3.45 0.30
CA THR A 528 9.69 2.57 -0.15
C THR A 528 9.65 1.21 0.54
N LEU A 529 9.37 1.14 1.85
CA LEU A 529 9.17 -0.12 2.57
C LEU A 529 7.96 -0.89 2.02
N THR A 530 6.86 -0.18 1.71
CA THR A 530 5.62 -0.79 1.21
C THR A 530 5.78 -1.34 -0.21
N THR A 531 6.81 -0.95 -0.97
CA THR A 531 7.09 -1.53 -2.30
C THR A 531 7.35 -3.05 -2.26
N ARG A 532 7.53 -3.64 -1.08
CA ARG A 532 7.60 -5.11 -0.89
C ARG A 532 6.34 -5.84 -1.37
N ILE A 533 5.18 -5.16 -1.37
CA ILE A 533 3.90 -5.74 -1.81
C ILE A 533 3.86 -6.03 -3.32
N LEU A 534 4.74 -5.43 -4.10
CA LEU A 534 4.84 -5.63 -5.54
C LEU A 534 5.48 -7.00 -5.84
N ASP A 535 4.92 -7.71 -6.80
CA ASP A 535 5.29 -9.09 -7.07
C ASP A 535 6.66 -9.19 -7.76
N THR A 536 6.90 -8.34 -8.79
CA THR A 536 8.11 -8.43 -9.60
C THR A 536 9.24 -7.52 -9.13
N ARG A 537 10.48 -7.95 -9.33
CA ARG A 537 11.67 -7.15 -9.01
C ARG A 537 11.72 -5.85 -9.83
N LYS A 538 11.26 -5.90 -11.07
CA LYS A 538 11.16 -4.75 -11.98
C LYS A 538 10.25 -3.67 -11.40
N GLU A 539 9.01 -4.03 -11.03
CA GLU A 539 8.05 -3.11 -10.43
C GLU A 539 8.57 -2.47 -9.14
N ARG A 540 9.25 -3.25 -8.29
CA ARG A 540 9.88 -2.74 -7.06
C ARG A 540 10.94 -1.68 -7.33
N ILE A 541 11.79 -1.88 -8.36
CA ILE A 541 12.84 -0.92 -8.72
C ILE A 541 12.21 0.33 -9.32
N ILE A 542 11.28 0.21 -10.27
CA ILE A 542 10.58 1.36 -10.86
C ILE A 542 9.87 2.19 -9.79
N SER A 543 9.08 1.54 -8.91
CA SER A 543 8.40 2.25 -7.82
C SER A 543 9.38 2.96 -6.88
N THR A 544 10.51 2.33 -6.53
CA THR A 544 11.53 2.96 -5.67
C THR A 544 12.17 4.16 -6.37
N LEU A 545 12.47 4.06 -7.67
CA LEU A 545 13.00 5.17 -8.47
C LEU A 545 12.01 6.34 -8.52
N LEU A 546 10.73 6.09 -8.84
CA LEU A 546 9.72 7.13 -8.94
C LEU A 546 9.43 7.80 -7.59
N LEU A 547 9.39 7.03 -6.50
CA LEU A 547 9.24 7.54 -5.14
C LEU A 547 10.41 8.43 -4.72
N ALA A 548 11.62 8.04 -5.07
CA ALA A 548 12.81 8.82 -4.75
C ALA A 548 12.90 10.11 -5.57
N LEU A 549 12.55 10.04 -6.86
CA LEU A 549 12.68 11.14 -7.82
C LEU A 549 11.52 12.15 -7.71
N ALA A 550 10.27 11.71 -7.92
CA ALA A 550 9.19 12.61 -8.32
C ALA A 550 8.02 12.65 -7.34
N VAL A 551 8.08 11.95 -6.21
CA VAL A 551 7.01 12.00 -5.21
C VAL A 551 7.43 12.87 -4.03
N PRO A 552 6.90 14.10 -3.89
CA PRO A 552 7.15 14.95 -2.73
C PRO A 552 6.42 14.40 -1.49
N CYS A 553 7.03 14.52 -0.33
CA CYS A 553 6.35 14.18 0.94
C CYS A 553 5.37 15.29 1.37
N SER A 554 4.49 14.98 2.32
CA SER A 554 3.47 15.94 2.79
C SER A 554 4.05 17.23 3.36
N ALA A 555 5.17 17.15 4.10
CA ALA A 555 5.85 18.30 4.66
C ALA A 555 6.42 19.21 3.54
N GLN A 556 7.08 18.60 2.55
CA GLN A 556 7.60 19.34 1.40
C GLN A 556 6.47 19.98 0.56
N LEU A 557 5.38 19.22 0.30
CA LEU A 557 4.21 19.76 -0.40
C LEU A 557 3.58 20.94 0.34
N GLY A 558 3.52 20.87 1.67
CA GLY A 558 3.01 21.97 2.51
C GLY A 558 3.83 23.26 2.32
N VAL A 559 5.15 23.17 2.40
CA VAL A 559 6.04 24.30 2.18
C VAL A 559 5.91 24.85 0.75
N ILE A 560 5.94 23.98 -0.27
CA ILE A 560 5.85 24.40 -1.67
C ILE A 560 4.50 25.06 -1.98
N ALA A 561 3.40 24.50 -1.46
CA ALA A 561 2.07 25.06 -1.62
C ALA A 561 1.94 26.43 -0.93
N PHE A 562 2.53 26.60 0.25
CA PHE A 562 2.59 27.90 0.93
C PHE A 562 3.39 28.93 0.14
N VAL A 563 4.60 28.59 -0.29
CA VAL A 563 5.51 29.47 -0.99
C VAL A 563 4.99 29.87 -2.37
N LEU A 564 4.64 28.90 -3.23
CA LEU A 564 4.14 29.18 -4.58
C LEU A 564 2.69 29.72 -4.56
N GLY A 565 1.86 29.26 -3.62
CA GLY A 565 0.49 29.76 -3.46
C GLY A 565 0.44 31.22 -3.02
N GLY A 566 1.43 31.69 -2.25
CA GLY A 566 1.59 33.08 -1.85
C GLY A 566 1.94 34.02 -3.00
N ILE A 567 2.56 33.50 -4.09
CA ILE A 567 2.90 34.27 -5.29
C ILE A 567 1.74 34.21 -6.30
N SER A 568 1.40 33.00 -6.75
CA SER A 568 0.28 32.75 -7.67
C SER A 568 -0.07 31.26 -7.72
N GLY A 569 -1.36 30.93 -7.68
CA GLY A 569 -1.82 29.56 -7.84
C GLY A 569 -1.46 28.92 -9.18
N LEU A 570 -1.18 29.75 -10.21
CA LEU A 570 -0.72 29.26 -11.51
C LEU A 570 0.66 28.59 -11.41
N TYR A 571 1.58 29.17 -10.63
CA TYR A 571 2.91 28.58 -10.41
C TYR A 571 2.84 27.25 -9.66
N PHE A 572 1.91 27.13 -8.70
CA PHE A 572 1.67 25.85 -8.01
C PHE A 572 1.08 24.81 -8.98
N ALA A 573 0.12 25.19 -9.83
CA ALA A 573 -0.44 24.30 -10.84
C ALA A 573 0.62 23.83 -11.86
N LEU A 574 1.49 24.75 -12.29
CA LEU A 574 2.62 24.47 -13.19
C LEU A 574 3.61 23.50 -12.52
N TYR A 575 3.94 23.71 -11.25
CA TYR A 575 4.79 22.80 -10.47
C TYR A 575 4.20 21.36 -10.44
N VAL A 576 2.91 21.23 -10.10
CA VAL A 576 2.23 19.91 -10.05
C VAL A 576 2.23 19.24 -11.42
N PHE A 577 2.00 20.02 -12.49
CA PHE A 577 2.02 19.51 -13.86
C PHE A 577 3.42 18.99 -14.24
N ILE A 578 4.47 19.76 -13.96
CA ILE A 578 5.86 19.39 -14.27
C ILE A 578 6.24 18.11 -13.53
N ILE A 579 6.00 18.03 -12.22
CA ILE A 579 6.35 16.86 -11.41
C ILE A 579 5.55 15.62 -11.89
N GLY A 580 4.25 15.79 -12.19
CA GLY A 580 3.42 14.72 -12.75
C GLY A 580 3.93 14.23 -14.12
N ALA A 581 4.33 15.15 -15.00
CA ALA A 581 4.91 14.82 -16.30
C ALA A 581 6.23 14.04 -16.16
N GLN A 582 7.11 14.46 -15.23
CA GLN A 582 8.36 13.74 -14.94
C GLN A 582 8.13 12.33 -14.41
N LEU A 583 7.14 12.16 -13.51
CA LEU A 583 6.77 10.84 -13.00
C LEU A 583 6.36 9.89 -14.13
N LEU A 584 5.51 10.36 -15.06
CA LEU A 584 5.06 9.55 -16.19
C LEU A 584 6.19 9.27 -17.19
N LEU A 585 7.01 10.26 -17.51
CA LEU A 585 8.12 10.16 -18.46
C LEU A 585 9.18 9.18 -17.96
N VAL A 586 9.68 9.39 -16.74
CA VAL A 586 10.72 8.52 -16.16
C VAL A 586 10.18 7.10 -15.94
N GLY A 587 8.93 6.95 -15.49
CA GLY A 587 8.28 5.65 -15.36
C GLY A 587 8.20 4.90 -16.69
N PHE A 588 7.79 5.59 -17.77
CA PHE A 588 7.72 5.02 -19.11
C PHE A 588 9.10 4.58 -19.62
N VAL A 589 10.10 5.42 -19.51
CA VAL A 589 11.50 5.10 -19.92
C VAL A 589 12.02 3.92 -19.10
N ALA A 590 11.89 3.96 -17.77
CA ALA A 590 12.33 2.89 -16.90
C ALA A 590 11.63 1.56 -17.21
N SER A 591 10.36 1.61 -17.61
CA SER A 591 9.60 0.41 -17.99
C SER A 591 10.15 -0.29 -19.24
N LYS A 592 10.75 0.46 -20.15
CA LYS A 592 11.38 -0.07 -21.37
C LYS A 592 12.82 -0.53 -21.15
N VAL A 593 13.57 0.20 -20.34
CA VAL A 593 15.01 -0.08 -20.10
C VAL A 593 15.21 -1.27 -19.16
N LEU A 594 14.38 -1.39 -18.12
CA LEU A 594 14.55 -2.47 -17.13
C LEU A 594 14.01 -3.80 -17.66
N PRO A 595 14.81 -4.89 -17.63
CA PRO A 595 14.37 -6.21 -18.04
C PRO A 595 13.37 -6.82 -17.05
N GLY A 596 12.45 -7.64 -17.56
CA GLY A 596 11.46 -8.39 -16.77
C GLY A 596 10.02 -8.18 -17.22
N GLY A 597 9.17 -9.16 -16.95
CA GLY A 597 7.73 -9.12 -17.21
C GLY A 597 6.97 -8.32 -16.16
N ARG A 598 5.69 -8.04 -16.45
CA ARG A 598 4.72 -7.50 -15.49
C ARG A 598 4.01 -8.64 -14.80
N SER A 599 3.54 -8.41 -13.57
CA SER A 599 2.63 -9.34 -12.90
C SER A 599 1.20 -9.12 -13.36
N ASP A 600 0.38 -10.18 -13.32
CA ASP A 600 -1.05 -10.05 -13.55
C ASP A 600 -1.69 -9.36 -12.33
N PHE A 601 -2.53 -8.36 -12.61
CA PHE A 601 -3.24 -7.63 -11.57
C PHE A 601 -4.60 -8.27 -11.31
N ILE A 602 -4.67 -9.06 -10.24
CA ILE A 602 -5.91 -9.60 -9.71
C ILE A 602 -6.12 -9.04 -8.31
N ILE A 603 -7.19 -8.28 -8.12
CA ILE A 603 -7.55 -7.74 -6.80
C ILE A 603 -9.05 -7.95 -6.55
N GLU A 604 -9.38 -8.35 -5.34
CA GLU A 604 -10.76 -8.36 -4.87
C GLU A 604 -11.15 -6.96 -4.41
N ILE A 605 -12.31 -6.50 -4.89
CA ILE A 605 -12.87 -5.22 -4.47
C ILE A 605 -13.85 -5.48 -3.32
N PRO A 606 -13.47 -5.21 -2.06
CA PRO A 606 -14.38 -5.37 -0.93
C PRO A 606 -15.53 -4.36 -1.03
N PRO A 607 -16.68 -4.63 -0.43
CA PRO A 607 -17.77 -3.64 -0.33
C PRO A 607 -17.28 -2.41 0.44
N PHE A 608 -17.85 -1.27 0.14
CA PHE A 608 -17.57 -0.04 0.90
C PHE A 608 -18.16 -0.21 2.32
N ARG A 609 -17.35 0.01 3.35
CA ARG A 609 -17.75 -0.16 4.76
C ARG A 609 -17.44 1.09 5.56
N LEU A 610 -18.27 1.39 6.57
CA LEU A 610 -17.91 2.38 7.56
C LEU A 610 -16.78 1.83 8.44
N PRO A 611 -15.65 2.52 8.51
CA PRO A 611 -14.50 2.04 9.27
C PRO A 611 -14.76 2.12 10.78
N LYS A 612 -14.31 1.11 11.53
CA LYS A 612 -14.40 1.09 13.00
C LYS A 612 -13.23 1.91 13.58
N ILE A 613 -13.51 3.00 14.26
CA ILE A 613 -12.51 3.94 14.82
C ILE A 613 -11.52 3.21 15.73
N THR A 614 -12.00 2.32 16.62
CA THR A 614 -11.13 1.53 17.52
C THR A 614 -10.08 0.72 16.74
N ASN A 615 -10.47 0.13 15.62
CA ASN A 615 -9.58 -0.68 14.79
C ASN A 615 -8.50 0.19 14.14
N ILE A 616 -8.89 1.37 13.64
CA ILE A 616 -7.97 2.33 13.05
C ILE A 616 -6.96 2.82 14.07
N LEU A 617 -7.40 3.20 15.27
CA LEU A 617 -6.51 3.69 16.34
C LEU A 617 -5.49 2.62 16.75
N VAL A 618 -5.93 1.38 16.95
CA VAL A 618 -5.02 0.28 17.31
C VAL A 618 -4.00 0.02 16.20
N LYS A 619 -4.42 -0.05 14.93
CA LYS A 619 -3.52 -0.21 13.78
C LYS A 619 -2.53 0.94 13.67
N THR A 620 -3.00 2.18 13.85
CA THR A 620 -2.18 3.40 13.82
C THR A 620 -1.09 3.35 14.87
N LEU A 621 -1.43 3.07 16.13
CA LEU A 621 -0.47 2.97 17.22
C LEU A 621 0.60 1.90 16.98
N TYR A 622 0.20 0.71 16.52
CA TYR A 622 1.15 -0.36 16.20
C TYR A 622 2.09 0.02 15.04
N ARG A 623 1.57 0.63 13.98
CA ARG A 623 2.37 1.06 12.82
C ARG A 623 3.32 2.20 13.18
N THR A 624 2.85 3.18 13.95
CA THR A 624 3.68 4.31 14.43
C THR A 624 4.81 3.81 15.34
N LYS A 625 4.50 2.92 16.31
CA LYS A 625 5.51 2.31 17.18
C LYS A 625 6.57 1.53 16.38
N TRP A 626 6.13 0.73 15.42
CA TRP A 626 7.05 -0.03 14.56
C TRP A 626 7.93 0.89 13.71
N PHE A 627 7.34 1.93 13.11
CA PHE A 627 8.07 2.92 12.32
C PHE A 627 9.13 3.65 13.13
N LEU A 628 8.78 4.16 14.32
CA LEU A 628 9.75 4.84 15.19
C LEU A 628 10.92 3.93 15.56
N LYS A 629 10.63 2.67 15.90
CA LYS A 629 11.69 1.69 16.22
C LYS A 629 12.67 1.47 15.07
N GLU A 630 12.21 1.59 13.82
CA GLU A 630 13.04 1.40 12.63
C GLU A 630 13.70 2.70 12.15
N ALA A 631 13.00 3.83 12.25
CA ALA A 631 13.45 5.12 11.71
C ALA A 631 14.40 5.87 12.67
N VAL A 632 14.15 5.87 13.98
CA VAL A 632 14.97 6.64 14.96
C VAL A 632 16.46 6.25 14.91
N PRO A 633 16.84 4.96 14.91
CA PRO A 633 18.25 4.59 14.78
C PRO A 633 18.91 5.09 13.48
N LEU A 634 18.13 5.14 12.39
CA LEU A 634 18.63 5.65 11.10
C LEU A 634 18.82 7.16 11.12
N PHE A 635 17.94 7.90 11.82
CA PHE A 635 18.12 9.35 12.04
C PHE A 635 19.37 9.64 12.87
N ILE A 636 19.58 8.91 13.96
CA ILE A 636 20.79 9.04 14.79
C ILE A 636 22.05 8.77 13.97
N LEU A 637 22.06 7.69 13.19
CA LEU A 637 23.18 7.35 12.33
C LEU A 637 23.44 8.44 11.26
N GLY A 638 22.38 8.96 10.66
CA GLY A 638 22.45 10.03 9.68
C GLY A 638 23.00 11.34 10.28
N THR A 639 22.50 11.73 11.45
CA THR A 639 22.99 12.94 12.18
C THR A 639 24.44 12.76 12.58
N LEU A 640 24.85 11.58 13.04
CA LEU A 640 26.25 11.27 13.34
C LEU A 640 27.15 11.44 12.12
N ALA A 641 26.74 10.87 10.98
CA ALA A 641 27.51 10.97 9.73
C ALA A 641 27.70 12.43 9.29
N LEU A 642 26.66 13.25 9.45
CA LEU A 642 26.72 14.68 9.13
C LEU A 642 27.57 15.47 10.11
N PHE A 643 27.46 15.20 11.40
CA PHE A 643 28.33 15.82 12.39
C PHE A 643 29.81 15.59 12.04
N ILE A 644 30.16 14.33 11.73
CA ILE A 644 31.54 13.98 11.33
C ILE A 644 31.92 14.72 10.04
N ALA A 645 31.03 14.75 9.03
CA ALA A 645 31.30 15.44 7.77
C ALA A 645 31.50 16.96 7.93
N ASN A 646 30.78 17.57 8.87
CA ASN A 646 30.93 18.99 9.21
C ASN A 646 32.25 19.25 9.94
N GLU A 647 32.60 18.46 10.95
CA GLU A 647 33.86 18.60 11.70
C GLU A 647 35.12 18.38 10.83
N VAL A 648 35.06 17.45 9.89
CA VAL A 648 36.14 17.18 8.93
C VAL A 648 36.19 18.23 7.82
N GLY A 649 35.20 19.13 7.71
CA GLY A 649 35.15 20.19 6.71
C GLY A 649 34.70 19.73 5.31
N VAL A 650 34.31 18.49 5.14
CA VAL A 650 33.84 17.93 3.86
C VAL A 650 32.58 18.66 3.37
N LEU A 651 31.69 19.08 4.27
CA LEU A 651 30.51 19.86 3.91
C LEU A 651 30.86 21.18 3.19
N LYS A 652 31.91 21.87 3.61
CA LYS A 652 32.35 23.11 3.02
C LYS A 652 32.87 22.93 1.58
N TYR A 653 33.59 21.84 1.31
CA TYR A 653 33.98 21.49 -0.06
C TYR A 653 32.80 21.14 -0.94
N ILE A 654 31.79 20.42 -0.41
CA ILE A 654 30.59 20.10 -1.15
C ILE A 654 29.77 21.37 -1.46
N GLN A 655 29.67 22.34 -0.53
CA GLN A 655 29.03 23.62 -0.76
C GLN A 655 29.73 24.42 -1.85
N GLN A 656 31.05 24.51 -1.81
CA GLN A 656 31.85 25.22 -2.84
C GLN A 656 31.69 24.58 -4.23
N GLY A 657 31.78 23.26 -4.33
CA GLY A 657 31.55 22.54 -5.59
C GLY A 657 30.11 22.66 -6.09
N GLY A 658 29.13 22.55 -5.17
CA GLY A 658 27.71 22.70 -5.46
C GLY A 658 27.34 24.08 -5.99
N GLY A 659 27.99 25.15 -5.51
CA GLY A 659 27.75 26.51 -5.98
C GLY A 659 28.01 26.72 -7.48
N HIS A 660 28.96 25.99 -8.06
CA HIS A 660 29.20 26.03 -9.53
C HIS A 660 28.07 25.36 -10.31
N VAL A 661 27.55 24.24 -9.80
CA VAL A 661 26.45 23.48 -10.44
C VAL A 661 25.13 24.26 -10.34
N VAL A 662 24.88 24.89 -9.20
CA VAL A 662 23.69 25.71 -8.97
C VAL A 662 23.70 26.97 -9.84
N GLY A 663 24.89 27.53 -10.10
CA GLY A 663 25.08 28.65 -11.02
C GLY A 663 24.67 28.36 -12.47
N LEU A 664 24.68 27.08 -12.91
CA LEU A 664 24.16 26.67 -14.23
C LEU A 664 22.64 26.81 -14.35
N LEU A 665 21.93 26.87 -13.21
CA LEU A 665 20.49 27.11 -13.15
C LEU A 665 20.13 28.60 -12.96
N ASP A 666 21.14 29.48 -13.03
CA ASP A 666 21.00 30.91 -12.76
C ASP A 666 20.43 31.20 -11.34
N LEU A 667 20.84 30.35 -10.38
CA LEU A 667 20.49 30.49 -8.97
C LEU A 667 21.71 31.02 -8.18
N PRO A 668 21.51 31.82 -7.11
CA PRO A 668 22.59 32.26 -6.22
C PRO A 668 23.37 31.06 -5.67
N LYS A 669 24.71 31.21 -5.53
CA LYS A 669 25.58 30.12 -5.05
C LYS A 669 25.20 29.60 -3.65
N GLU A 670 24.66 30.49 -2.84
CA GLU A 670 24.19 30.23 -1.48
C GLU A 670 23.04 29.24 -1.42
N THR A 671 22.26 29.10 -2.53
CA THR A 671 21.18 28.09 -2.61
C THR A 671 21.71 26.66 -2.61
N SER A 672 23.03 26.46 -2.84
CA SER A 672 23.67 25.15 -2.71
C SER A 672 23.52 24.55 -1.30
N GLU A 673 23.51 25.38 -0.26
CA GLU A 673 23.25 24.96 1.10
C GLU A 673 21.83 24.36 1.26
N GLY A 674 20.83 24.99 0.64
CA GLY A 674 19.46 24.48 0.63
C GLY A 674 19.32 23.08 0.01
N PHE A 675 20.11 22.75 -1.03
CA PHE A 675 20.12 21.41 -1.61
C PHE A 675 20.78 20.38 -0.67
N ILE A 676 21.82 20.74 0.06
CA ILE A 676 22.47 19.89 1.06
C ILE A 676 21.51 19.64 2.25
N LEU A 677 20.89 20.70 2.74
CA LEU A 677 19.87 20.59 3.80
C LEU A 677 18.66 19.77 3.31
N GLY A 678 18.32 19.84 2.03
CA GLY A 678 17.26 19.05 1.40
C GLY A 678 17.54 17.54 1.39
N PHE A 679 18.81 17.13 1.33
CA PHE A 679 19.19 15.73 1.53
C PHE A 679 18.94 15.25 2.96
N LEU A 680 19.13 16.13 3.94
CA LEU A 680 18.76 15.82 5.31
C LEU A 680 17.24 15.74 5.45
N ARG A 681 16.59 16.82 5.05
CA ARG A 681 15.14 17.03 5.12
C ARG A 681 14.67 17.82 3.91
N ARG A 682 13.84 17.21 3.09
CA ARG A 682 13.32 17.85 1.86
C ARG A 682 12.55 19.16 2.12
N ASP A 683 11.81 19.24 3.22
CA ASP A 683 11.08 20.44 3.63
C ASP A 683 12.03 21.58 4.07
N TYR A 684 13.07 21.26 4.83
CA TYR A 684 14.07 22.24 5.26
C TYR A 684 14.85 22.82 4.10
N GLY A 685 15.19 21.99 3.11
CA GLY A 685 15.82 22.46 1.89
C GLY A 685 14.95 23.45 1.13
N ALA A 686 13.66 23.19 1.01
CA ALA A 686 12.72 24.10 0.35
C ALA A 686 12.58 25.44 1.10
N VAL A 687 12.51 25.43 2.44
CA VAL A 687 12.46 26.64 3.29
C VAL A 687 13.79 27.43 3.17
N SER A 688 14.94 26.74 3.24
CA SER A 688 16.25 27.36 3.12
C SER A 688 16.43 28.07 1.77
N ILE A 689 16.06 27.42 0.67
CA ILE A 689 16.09 28.02 -0.68
C ILE A 689 15.22 29.27 -0.73
N PHE A 690 13.98 29.20 -0.22
CA PHE A 690 13.09 30.36 -0.20
C PHE A 690 13.69 31.54 0.58
N LYS A 691 14.25 31.28 1.77
CA LYS A 691 14.90 32.28 2.60
C LYS A 691 16.13 32.89 1.91
N THR A 692 16.98 32.06 1.29
CA THR A 692 18.19 32.51 0.60
C THR A 692 17.86 33.35 -0.61
N LEU A 693 16.87 32.98 -1.42
CA LEU A 693 16.42 33.78 -2.57
C LEU A 693 15.84 35.13 -2.12
N GLY A 694 15.08 35.14 -1.01
CA GLY A 694 14.58 36.38 -0.43
C GLY A 694 15.67 37.32 0.10
N GLN A 695 16.72 36.78 0.69
CA GLN A 695 17.87 37.55 1.17
C GLN A 695 18.77 38.08 0.02
N ALA A 696 18.97 37.29 -1.03
CA ALA A 696 19.79 37.64 -2.15
C ALA A 696 19.20 38.77 -3.03
N GLN A 697 17.90 38.87 -3.13
CA GLN A 697 17.19 39.82 -3.98
C GLN A 697 16.69 41.08 -3.24
N GLY A 698 16.72 41.10 -1.91
CA GLY A 698 16.41 42.27 -1.09
C GLY A 698 15.05 42.92 -1.41
N ALA A 699 15.02 44.23 -1.58
CA ALA A 699 13.80 45.02 -1.86
C ALA A 699 13.18 44.77 -3.24
N SER A 700 13.87 44.11 -4.17
CA SER A 700 13.37 43.87 -5.55
C SER A 700 12.37 42.71 -5.65
N GLY A 701 12.17 41.98 -4.58
CA GLY A 701 11.28 40.80 -4.54
C GLY A 701 11.93 39.55 -5.13
N ILE A 702 11.34 38.37 -4.79
CA ILE A 702 11.86 37.08 -5.26
C ILE A 702 11.44 36.85 -6.73
N ASP A 703 12.40 36.52 -7.61
CA ASP A 703 12.13 36.13 -8.98
C ASP A 703 11.29 34.81 -9.00
N PRO A 704 10.02 34.83 -9.45
CA PRO A 704 9.18 33.65 -9.45
C PRO A 704 9.73 32.50 -10.29
N ILE A 705 10.50 32.80 -11.35
CA ILE A 705 11.10 31.79 -12.23
C ILE A 705 12.21 31.05 -11.50
N GLN A 706 13.12 31.77 -10.84
CA GLN A 706 14.18 31.14 -10.04
C GLN A 706 13.61 30.28 -8.93
N LEU A 707 12.55 30.75 -8.29
CA LEU A 707 11.89 30.01 -7.20
C LEU A 707 11.26 28.71 -7.70
N ILE A 708 10.49 28.73 -8.80
CA ILE A 708 9.87 27.50 -9.31
C ILE A 708 10.93 26.51 -9.81
N VAL A 709 11.97 26.98 -10.48
CA VAL A 709 13.08 26.14 -10.92
C VAL A 709 13.75 25.47 -9.71
N ALA A 710 14.09 26.22 -8.67
CA ALA A 710 14.72 25.70 -7.48
C ALA A 710 13.83 24.68 -6.74
N LEU A 711 12.52 24.94 -6.62
CA LEU A 711 11.56 24.05 -5.97
C LEU A 711 11.31 22.77 -6.79
N VAL A 712 11.31 22.84 -8.12
CA VAL A 712 11.24 21.65 -8.98
C VAL A 712 12.51 20.82 -8.83
N VAL A 713 13.68 21.46 -8.90
CA VAL A 713 14.97 20.76 -8.78
C VAL A 713 15.09 20.08 -7.43
N ILE A 714 14.80 20.75 -6.30
CA ILE A 714 14.90 20.13 -4.98
C ILE A 714 13.93 18.97 -4.79
N THR A 715 12.79 19.01 -5.47
CA THR A 715 11.82 17.90 -5.44
C THR A 715 12.35 16.68 -6.20
N LEU A 716 13.01 16.91 -7.33
CA LEU A 716 13.58 15.84 -8.17
C LEU A 716 14.99 15.42 -7.73
N PHE A 717 15.66 16.18 -6.89
CA PHE A 717 17.11 16.08 -6.66
C PHE A 717 17.53 14.82 -5.91
N VAL A 718 17.11 14.61 -4.65
CA VAL A 718 17.57 13.48 -3.86
C VAL A 718 16.50 13.07 -2.81
N PRO A 719 16.35 11.78 -2.51
CA PRO A 719 15.55 11.35 -1.37
C PRO A 719 16.19 11.83 -0.05
N CYS A 720 15.36 12.08 0.97
CA CYS A 720 15.90 12.39 2.30
C CYS A 720 16.76 11.23 2.83
N ILE A 721 17.66 11.53 3.76
CA ILE A 721 18.63 10.58 4.31
C ILE A 721 17.96 9.30 4.85
N ALA A 722 16.80 9.42 5.48
CA ALA A 722 16.03 8.27 5.97
C ALA A 722 15.57 7.36 4.83
N ASN A 723 15.09 7.94 3.73
CA ASN A 723 14.70 7.16 2.55
C ASN A 723 15.90 6.51 1.87
N PHE A 724 17.03 7.20 1.82
CA PHE A 724 18.29 6.67 1.28
C PHE A 724 18.73 5.39 2.00
N PHE A 725 18.76 5.39 3.34
CA PHE A 725 19.09 4.19 4.10
C PHE A 725 18.07 3.06 3.93
N VAL A 726 16.79 3.40 3.83
CA VAL A 726 15.75 2.40 3.55
C VAL A 726 15.91 1.82 2.15
N MET A 727 16.25 2.63 1.14
CA MET A 727 16.56 2.14 -0.21
C MET A 727 17.74 1.15 -0.19
N ILE A 728 18.80 1.45 0.55
CA ILE A 728 19.95 0.53 0.73
C ILE A 728 19.48 -0.79 1.34
N LYS A 729 18.68 -0.73 2.41
CA LYS A 729 18.14 -1.90 3.09
C LYS A 729 17.24 -2.76 2.18
N GLU A 730 16.42 -2.12 1.33
CA GLU A 730 15.44 -2.81 0.48
C GLU A 730 15.99 -3.29 -0.87
N ARG A 731 16.92 -2.55 -1.45
CA ARG A 731 17.42 -2.78 -2.83
C ARG A 731 18.89 -3.17 -2.88
N GLY A 732 19.62 -2.98 -1.79
CA GLY A 732 21.07 -3.13 -1.71
C GLY A 732 21.80 -1.88 -2.16
N ILE A 733 23.06 -1.73 -1.71
CA ILE A 733 23.86 -0.51 -1.89
C ILE A 733 24.09 -0.16 -3.37
N ALA A 734 24.43 -1.14 -4.20
CA ALA A 734 24.75 -0.91 -5.61
C ALA A 734 23.60 -0.30 -6.41
N ARG A 735 22.36 -0.83 -6.22
CA ARG A 735 21.17 -0.31 -6.93
C ARG A 735 20.72 1.04 -6.39
N SER A 736 20.82 1.24 -5.08
CA SER A 736 20.48 2.53 -4.47
C SER A 736 21.40 3.63 -4.94
N MET A 737 22.70 3.35 -5.03
CA MET A 737 23.69 4.29 -5.60
C MET A 737 23.43 4.58 -7.06
N LEU A 738 23.12 3.56 -7.87
CA LEU A 738 22.78 3.75 -9.28
C LEU A 738 21.55 4.66 -9.47
N ILE A 739 20.53 4.49 -8.62
CA ILE A 739 19.34 5.36 -8.62
C ILE A 739 19.74 6.81 -8.31
N ILE A 740 20.59 7.05 -7.31
CA ILE A 740 21.00 8.39 -6.91
C ILE A 740 21.89 9.04 -8.00
N ILE A 741 22.85 8.30 -8.55
CA ILE A 741 23.71 8.76 -9.65
C ILE A 741 22.88 9.15 -10.88
N PHE A 742 21.74 8.50 -11.10
CA PHE A 742 20.80 8.89 -12.16
C PHE A 742 19.98 10.13 -11.77
N ILE A 743 19.46 10.19 -10.53
CA ILE A 743 18.54 11.25 -10.09
C ILE A 743 19.20 12.63 -10.09
N ILE A 744 20.45 12.74 -9.59
CA ILE A 744 21.13 14.04 -9.44
C ILE A 744 21.30 14.77 -10.78
N PRO A 745 21.97 14.21 -11.81
CA PRO A 745 22.11 14.88 -13.09
C PRO A 745 20.78 15.15 -13.78
N TYR A 746 19.82 14.21 -13.62
CA TYR A 746 18.49 14.34 -14.19
C TYR A 746 17.73 15.55 -13.62
N ALA A 747 17.76 15.76 -12.30
CA ALA A 747 17.11 16.89 -11.66
C ALA A 747 17.65 18.23 -12.16
N PHE A 748 18.98 18.37 -12.28
CA PHE A 748 19.61 19.57 -12.81
C PHE A 748 19.33 19.77 -14.29
N LEU A 749 19.28 18.71 -15.09
CA LEU A 749 18.91 18.78 -16.50
C LEU A 749 17.49 19.30 -16.67
N VAL A 750 16.53 18.76 -15.91
CA VAL A 750 15.13 19.22 -15.95
C VAL A 750 15.04 20.68 -15.49
N GLY A 751 15.74 21.06 -14.42
CA GLY A 751 15.81 22.45 -13.94
C GLY A 751 16.38 23.41 -14.98
N GLY A 752 17.46 23.04 -15.65
CA GLY A 752 18.08 23.84 -16.72
C GLY A 752 17.14 24.03 -17.92
N ILE A 753 16.52 22.96 -18.41
CA ILE A 753 15.53 23.04 -19.48
C ILE A 753 14.35 23.93 -19.06
N LEU A 754 13.85 23.77 -17.83
CA LEU A 754 12.74 24.56 -17.31
C LEU A 754 13.12 26.05 -17.23
N ASN A 755 14.33 26.38 -16.74
CA ASN A 755 14.82 27.75 -16.68
C ASN A 755 14.86 28.39 -18.07
N LEU A 756 15.43 27.67 -19.06
CA LEU A 756 15.49 28.15 -20.45
C LEU A 756 14.08 28.38 -21.04
N ILE A 757 13.15 27.46 -20.83
CA ILE A 757 11.77 27.60 -21.34
C ILE A 757 11.07 28.79 -20.67
N LEU A 758 11.11 28.90 -19.35
CA LEU A 758 10.38 29.97 -18.64
C LEU A 758 10.96 31.38 -18.87
N ARG A 759 12.24 31.48 -19.25
CA ARG A 759 12.85 32.77 -19.63
C ARG A 759 12.66 33.12 -21.10
N ALA A 760 12.34 32.14 -21.96
CA ALA A 760 12.04 32.37 -23.37
C ALA A 760 10.62 32.90 -23.61
N PHE A 761 9.71 32.66 -22.64
CA PHE A 761 8.32 33.15 -22.63
C PHE A 761 8.15 34.29 -21.61
#